data_f0e4807858f4373f417c6dab8bf22e2e
#
_entry.id   f0e4807858f4373f417c6dab8bf22e2e
#
_cell.length_a   1.000
_cell.length_b   1.000
_cell.length_c   1.000
_cell.angle_alpha   90.00
_cell.angle_beta   90.00
_cell.angle_gamma   90.00
#
_symmetry.space_group_name_H-M   'P 1'
#
loop_
_entity.id
_entity.type
_entity.pdbx_description
1 polymer ?
#
loop_
_entity_poly.entity_id
_entity_poly.type
_entity_poly.pdbx_seq_one_letter_code
_entity_poly.pdbx_strand_id
1 'polypeptide(L)'
;MRGMKTISAVLVLGLLALSAFAALPVSAQPKKGPALDRIIVETRATGEVAVGDVATGKLDLYEKSLSPTVYAGIPEDWKQNLKLIKNAGGCWELTLNPVHDEDKPYIVTVMGKEYFNPFAIRKIRFAMNYLINRKYLVDEILLGGGQPMFSAVFPSNPASKYFTDIYEKYGLTPEGNEELALQMVEEAMQKAAAELGGRLEKRKDPNAPAGFWWYFDGEPVTVKAYIRIEDERHEEGLYFANQLEKTGIKVERIEGNFLKCIYTVYLSNPADYEWNIYTAGWGSTGSSVFVEGDIAWFYAPWYGWMPAYAMPGWWEWQNETIDKLTMDLLLGNFNTRDEYFDWMRKACEIGLQESIRVFTVETWDYFPVNKQRVTRIAYDPVTGLWSKWPLITADTPDHVLRIAVESQQAAMYTSVFNPIGGFDDVYSHAVGRACYDEADQMNPMTGEPIPYRVRWVDMEKKYHMENGERVGDLEVPLQAVIYDPVANEWKRVEEGTKAVVRVTIDYLFSKYHDGTMGSMDDVRYAIAHAYEWSSLDEEGDPYYSEEYASSVAPVLELIKGFVFVDEDTIMVYGDYLHLASDNATFDFYVFGFAYPWHVWEAMDWIIVHGGPVSGNTYDWYKVEGKEYLDMISPAHTEDLVAAVAEMRNRGHVPDCLKDTVTVVKARARYTAAELFAKKYGHFFISDGPFFLKEYNTQVPYMILEAFRDETYPFGPDYWYNKFTLIREKIDKIEAPATAQAGNDITVKIYVTEVEEFPEEKQVPSEKAYVYVTLESPEGKKVFEGVASLVSPGVFQVEIPGSATAGQPEGSYTIRASAAVSETAAYAEISTQEIILTAPPVTETPTPTPTATPSPTPTATPSPTPSPTPTATPSPTPKPTNWALIGGAIVIIIIIAVVVLFVMRRK
;
A
#
# COMPACT_ATOMS: atom_id res chain seq x y z
N MET A 1 85.32 14.54 23.63
CA MET A 1 84.22 13.72 24.18
C MET A 1 82.96 14.48 24.64
N ARG A 2 82.98 15.84 24.75
CA ARG A 2 81.78 16.63 25.10
C ARG A 2 80.84 16.92 23.89
N GLY A 3 81.41 17.01 22.67
CA GLY A 3 80.62 17.31 21.47
C GLY A 3 79.73 16.14 20.95
N MET A 4 80.12 14.88 21.19
CA MET A 4 79.37 13.71 20.73
C MET A 4 78.11 13.39 21.58
N LYS A 5 78.10 13.79 22.85
CA LYS A 5 76.93 13.60 23.73
C LYS A 5 75.77 14.56 23.41
N THR A 6 76.13 15.76 22.90
CA THR A 6 75.09 16.76 22.52
C THR A 6 74.40 16.41 21.19
N ILE A 7 75.18 15.85 20.25
CA ILE A 7 74.59 15.43 18.95
C ILE A 7 73.67 14.20 19.13
N SER A 8 74.01 13.24 19.96
CA SER A 8 73.13 12.10 20.29
C SER A 8 71.85 12.50 21.03
N ALA A 9 71.90 13.48 21.90
CA ALA A 9 70.71 13.99 22.61
C ALA A 9 69.76 14.76 21.69
N VAL A 10 70.24 15.50 20.73
CA VAL A 10 69.44 16.23 19.72
C VAL A 10 68.82 15.27 18.71
N LEU A 11 69.59 14.21 18.31
CA LEU A 11 69.02 13.16 17.43
C LEU A 11 67.94 12.31 18.12
N VAL A 12 68.09 11.98 19.39
CA VAL A 12 67.05 11.24 20.15
C VAL A 12 65.82 12.12 20.43
N LEU A 13 66.00 13.41 20.71
CA LEU A 13 64.88 14.35 20.86
C LEU A 13 64.15 14.60 19.52
N GLY A 14 64.88 14.64 18.41
CA GLY A 14 64.32 14.74 17.06
C GLY A 14 63.54 13.48 16.64
N LEU A 15 64.04 12.29 16.98
CA LEU A 15 63.33 11.03 16.75
C LEU A 15 62.12 10.88 17.69
N LEU A 16 62.18 11.34 18.93
CA LEU A 16 61.00 11.35 19.81
C LEU A 16 59.93 12.40 19.40
N ALA A 17 60.34 13.54 18.85
CA ALA A 17 59.42 14.52 18.29
C ALA A 17 58.79 14.02 16.98
N LEU A 18 59.55 13.30 16.12
CA LEU A 18 58.98 12.65 14.92
C LEU A 18 58.03 11.48 15.28
N SER A 19 58.33 10.75 16.34
CA SER A 19 57.42 9.68 16.82
C SER A 19 56.14 10.23 17.52
N ALA A 20 56.22 11.43 18.11
CA ALA A 20 55.07 12.11 18.68
C ALA A 20 54.16 12.74 17.60
N PHE A 21 54.72 13.13 16.43
CA PHE A 21 53.92 13.55 15.29
C PHE A 21 53.30 12.40 14.49
N ALA A 22 53.83 11.16 14.61
CA ALA A 22 53.24 9.96 14.00
C ALA A 22 52.08 9.37 14.78
N ALA A 23 51.73 9.94 15.93
CA ALA A 23 50.61 9.52 16.79
C ALA A 23 49.49 10.59 16.92
N LEU A 24 49.34 11.45 15.92
CA LEU A 24 48.07 12.11 15.75
C LEU A 24 47.07 10.98 15.36
N PRO A 25 45.97 10.82 16.07
CA PRO A 25 44.95 9.92 15.58
C PRO A 25 44.60 10.41 14.18
N VAL A 26 44.89 9.59 13.17
CA VAL A 26 44.26 9.72 11.87
C VAL A 26 42.80 9.70 12.26
N SER A 27 42.11 10.83 12.16
CA SER A 27 40.66 10.88 12.31
C SER A 27 40.18 9.82 11.35
N ALA A 28 39.71 8.68 11.89
CA ALA A 28 39.11 7.65 11.06
C ALA A 28 38.00 8.37 10.31
N GLN A 29 38.04 8.38 8.99
CA GLN A 29 36.96 8.95 8.21
C GLN A 29 35.69 8.26 8.69
N PRO A 30 34.58 9.00 8.83
CA PRO A 30 33.34 8.40 9.29
C PRO A 30 32.99 7.24 8.37
N LYS A 31 32.77 6.07 8.96
CA LYS A 31 32.41 4.83 8.25
C LYS A 31 31.21 5.13 7.35
N LYS A 32 31.28 4.75 6.08
CA LYS A 32 30.17 4.86 5.14
C LYS A 32 29.37 3.56 5.09
N GLY A 33 28.12 3.62 4.62
CA GLY A 33 27.19 2.47 4.58
C GLY A 33 26.55 2.18 5.94
N PRO A 34 25.96 0.98 6.11
CA PRO A 34 25.17 0.61 7.30
C PRO A 34 26.07 0.35 8.52
N ALA A 35 25.46 0.24 9.70
CA ALA A 35 26.17 -0.14 10.92
C ALA A 35 26.63 -1.60 10.89
N LEU A 36 25.76 -2.47 10.45
CA LEU A 36 26.03 -3.90 10.28
C LEU A 36 27.12 -4.13 9.24
N ASP A 37 27.95 -5.14 9.44
CA ASP A 37 28.88 -5.66 8.45
C ASP A 37 28.24 -6.75 7.59
N ARG A 38 27.21 -7.47 8.14
CA ARG A 38 26.59 -8.60 7.47
C ARG A 38 25.15 -8.85 7.95
N ILE A 39 24.31 -9.29 7.02
CA ILE A 39 22.99 -9.87 7.30
C ILE A 39 23.02 -11.32 6.82
N ILE A 40 22.59 -12.26 7.67
CA ILE A 40 22.44 -13.67 7.34
C ILE A 40 20.94 -13.95 7.36
N VAL A 41 20.39 -14.37 6.22
CA VAL A 41 18.99 -14.70 6.04
C VAL A 41 18.83 -16.20 5.97
N GLU A 42 18.00 -16.76 6.82
CA GLU A 42 17.67 -18.20 6.87
C GLU A 42 16.17 -18.39 6.72
N THR A 43 15.71 -19.63 6.75
CA THR A 43 14.27 -19.96 6.73
C THR A 43 13.83 -20.65 8.01
N ARG A 44 12.58 -20.45 8.39
CA ARG A 44 11.89 -21.23 9.43
C ARG A 44 10.54 -21.69 8.89
N ALA A 45 10.14 -22.89 9.31
CA ALA A 45 8.91 -23.50 8.81
C ALA A 45 7.64 -22.89 9.44
N THR A 46 7.73 -22.42 10.69
CA THR A 46 6.58 -21.83 11.41
C THR A 46 7.02 -20.71 12.36
N GLY A 47 6.06 -19.85 12.71
CA GLY A 47 6.26 -18.73 13.64
C GLY A 47 6.66 -19.20 15.05
N GLU A 48 6.13 -20.33 15.54
CA GLU A 48 6.48 -20.87 16.85
C GLU A 48 7.96 -21.26 16.95
N VAL A 49 8.49 -21.88 15.89
CA VAL A 49 9.92 -22.23 15.81
C VAL A 49 10.76 -20.96 15.74
N ALA A 50 10.35 -20.02 14.91
CA ALA A 50 11.06 -18.76 14.71
C ALA A 50 11.13 -17.93 16.01
N VAL A 51 10.00 -17.74 16.70
CA VAL A 51 9.97 -16.96 17.95
C VAL A 51 10.82 -17.61 19.05
N GLY A 52 10.87 -18.94 19.12
CA GLY A 52 11.75 -19.68 20.04
C GLY A 52 13.23 -19.45 19.73
N ASP A 53 13.61 -19.43 18.45
CA ASP A 53 14.99 -19.16 18.02
C ASP A 53 15.38 -17.70 18.26
N VAL A 54 14.46 -16.74 18.10
CA VAL A 54 14.70 -15.32 18.46
C VAL A 54 14.86 -15.20 19.99
N ALA A 55 13.95 -15.78 20.78
CA ALA A 55 14.02 -15.73 22.24
C ALA A 55 15.31 -16.32 22.83
N THR A 56 15.87 -17.34 22.17
CA THR A 56 17.11 -18.01 22.60
C THR A 56 18.39 -17.41 21.99
N GLY A 57 18.27 -16.40 21.13
CA GLY A 57 19.41 -15.70 20.51
C GLY A 57 20.08 -16.47 19.37
N LYS A 58 19.44 -17.47 18.80
CA LYS A 58 19.89 -18.10 17.54
C LYS A 58 19.58 -17.21 16.34
N LEU A 59 18.45 -16.50 16.40
CA LEU A 59 18.09 -15.42 15.49
C LEU A 59 18.06 -14.10 16.25
N ASP A 60 18.29 -13.01 15.56
CA ASP A 60 18.18 -11.66 16.10
C ASP A 60 16.77 -11.10 15.88
N LEU A 61 16.12 -11.44 14.75
CA LEU A 61 14.72 -11.15 14.47
C LEU A 61 14.10 -12.16 13.48
N TYR A 62 12.78 -12.17 13.44
CA TYR A 62 12.00 -12.91 12.45
C TYR A 62 11.22 -11.92 11.59
N GLU A 63 11.41 -11.98 10.27
CA GLU A 63 10.90 -11.01 9.31
C GLU A 63 9.46 -11.31 8.84
N LYS A 64 8.77 -12.18 9.55
CA LYS A 64 7.34 -12.38 9.37
C LYS A 64 6.59 -12.05 10.65
N SER A 65 5.42 -11.45 10.51
CA SER A 65 4.51 -11.20 11.62
C SER A 65 4.02 -12.52 12.23
N LEU A 66 3.88 -12.53 13.56
CA LEU A 66 3.25 -13.62 14.28
C LEU A 66 1.73 -13.42 14.24
N SER A 67 1.01 -14.52 13.99
CA SER A 67 -0.44 -14.51 14.15
C SER A 67 -0.84 -14.23 15.61
N PRO A 68 -2.06 -13.72 15.87
CA PRO A 68 -2.55 -13.47 17.22
C PRO A 68 -2.48 -14.71 18.13
N THR A 69 -2.73 -15.89 17.60
CA THR A 69 -2.67 -17.14 18.36
C THR A 69 -1.24 -17.52 18.75
N VAL A 70 -0.28 -17.38 17.83
CA VAL A 70 1.15 -17.58 18.14
C VAL A 70 1.63 -16.53 19.14
N TYR A 71 1.25 -15.27 18.98
CA TYR A 71 1.55 -14.19 19.93
C TYR A 71 1.03 -14.50 21.35
N ALA A 72 -0.24 -14.91 21.46
CA ALA A 72 -0.86 -15.25 22.73
C ALA A 72 -0.19 -16.49 23.40
N GLY A 73 0.33 -17.42 22.60
CA GLY A 73 1.01 -18.64 23.05
C GLY A 73 2.47 -18.46 23.46
N ILE A 74 3.08 -17.25 23.32
CA ILE A 74 4.49 -17.03 23.68
C ILE A 74 4.70 -17.23 25.19
N PRO A 75 5.62 -18.15 25.60
CA PRO A 75 5.95 -18.35 27.00
C PRO A 75 6.47 -17.08 27.68
N GLU A 76 6.07 -16.84 28.94
CA GLU A 76 6.46 -15.64 29.71
C GLU A 76 7.98 -15.50 29.90
N ASP A 77 8.69 -16.61 30.03
CA ASP A 77 10.16 -16.62 30.14
C ASP A 77 10.83 -16.18 28.81
N TRP A 78 10.20 -16.41 27.65
CA TRP A 78 10.69 -15.92 26.37
C TRP A 78 10.48 -14.43 26.20
N LYS A 79 9.34 -13.89 26.67
CA LYS A 79 9.02 -12.47 26.59
C LYS A 79 10.08 -11.57 27.24
N GLN A 80 10.83 -12.09 28.20
CA GLN A 80 11.94 -11.37 28.83
C GLN A 80 13.08 -11.02 27.86
N ASN A 81 13.26 -11.80 26.80
CA ASN A 81 14.30 -11.60 25.78
C ASN A 81 13.77 -10.98 24.49
N LEU A 82 12.46 -10.88 24.37
CA LEU A 82 11.80 -10.38 23.16
C LEU A 82 11.35 -8.93 23.32
N LYS A 83 11.53 -8.13 22.31
CA LYS A 83 10.70 -7.00 21.98
C LYS A 83 9.77 -7.44 20.84
N LEU A 84 8.48 -7.29 21.05
CA LEU A 84 7.48 -7.54 20.01
C LEU A 84 7.07 -6.20 19.42
N ILE A 85 7.51 -5.97 18.18
CA ILE A 85 7.14 -4.77 17.44
C ILE A 85 5.71 -4.97 16.96
N LYS A 86 4.78 -4.16 17.48
CA LYS A 86 3.38 -4.13 17.06
C LYS A 86 3.19 -3.08 15.97
N ASN A 87 2.50 -3.43 14.91
CA ASN A 87 2.11 -2.51 13.84
C ASN A 87 0.67 -2.79 13.39
N ALA A 88 0.13 -1.88 12.60
CA ALA A 88 -1.17 -2.04 11.94
C ALA A 88 -0.99 -2.85 10.64
N GLY A 89 -0.84 -4.16 10.77
CA GLY A 89 -0.24 -5.03 9.77
C GLY A 89 -1.01 -5.22 8.49
N GLY A 90 -2.35 -5.17 8.51
CA GLY A 90 -3.13 -5.45 7.32
C GLY A 90 -4.62 -5.54 7.56
N CYS A 91 -5.35 -6.07 6.59
CA CYS A 91 -6.79 -6.29 6.72
C CYS A 91 -7.21 -7.65 6.19
N TRP A 92 -8.36 -8.12 6.68
CA TRP A 92 -9.07 -9.25 6.10
C TRP A 92 -10.37 -8.80 5.45
N GLU A 93 -10.76 -9.54 4.43
CA GLU A 93 -12.01 -9.29 3.72
C GLU A 93 -12.54 -10.58 3.06
N LEU A 94 -13.80 -10.56 2.72
CA LEU A 94 -14.45 -11.57 1.90
C LEU A 94 -14.58 -11.04 0.48
N THR A 95 -13.85 -11.64 -0.46
CA THR A 95 -14.01 -11.37 -1.89
C THR A 95 -15.19 -12.19 -2.41
N LEU A 96 -16.12 -11.55 -3.11
CA LEU A 96 -17.35 -12.17 -3.64
C LEU A 96 -17.35 -12.14 -5.17
N ASN A 97 -17.67 -13.27 -5.81
CA ASN A 97 -17.73 -13.38 -7.26
C ASN A 97 -19.08 -12.92 -7.80
N PRO A 98 -19.19 -11.78 -8.50
CA PRO A 98 -20.45 -11.24 -8.99
C PRO A 98 -20.88 -11.78 -10.35
N VAL A 99 -20.16 -12.72 -10.94
CA VAL A 99 -20.32 -13.18 -12.32
C VAL A 99 -21.77 -13.62 -12.64
N HIS A 100 -22.20 -13.28 -13.86
CA HIS A 100 -23.45 -13.77 -14.47
C HIS A 100 -23.38 -13.61 -15.99
N ASP A 101 -24.18 -14.39 -16.72
CA ASP A 101 -24.28 -14.24 -18.17
C ASP A 101 -24.92 -12.88 -18.50
N GLU A 102 -24.41 -12.17 -19.51
CA GLU A 102 -24.90 -10.82 -19.89
C GLU A 102 -26.41 -10.79 -20.17
N ASP A 103 -26.95 -11.85 -20.79
CA ASP A 103 -28.36 -11.98 -21.20
C ASP A 103 -29.25 -12.70 -20.15
N LYS A 104 -28.66 -13.21 -19.05
CA LYS A 104 -29.34 -14.00 -18.02
C LYS A 104 -29.02 -13.50 -16.63
N PRO A 105 -29.73 -12.51 -16.11
CA PRO A 105 -29.51 -12.01 -14.75
C PRO A 105 -29.44 -13.15 -13.73
N TYR A 106 -28.46 -13.16 -12.87
CA TYR A 106 -28.23 -14.10 -11.76
C TYR A 106 -27.81 -15.52 -12.18
N ILE A 107 -27.67 -15.80 -13.47
CA ILE A 107 -27.35 -17.14 -14.00
C ILE A 107 -25.92 -17.10 -14.59
N VAL A 108 -25.18 -18.16 -14.32
CA VAL A 108 -23.87 -18.45 -14.95
C VAL A 108 -23.98 -19.76 -15.69
N THR A 109 -23.59 -19.77 -16.96
CA THR A 109 -23.58 -20.97 -17.80
C THR A 109 -22.16 -21.50 -17.95
N VAL A 110 -21.89 -22.65 -17.32
CA VAL A 110 -20.60 -23.34 -17.43
C VAL A 110 -20.78 -24.66 -18.14
N MET A 111 -20.09 -24.90 -19.24
CA MET A 111 -20.16 -26.12 -20.06
C MET A 111 -21.62 -26.54 -20.41
N GLY A 112 -22.51 -25.55 -20.62
CA GLY A 112 -23.91 -25.75 -20.96
C GLY A 112 -24.84 -26.08 -19.79
N LYS A 113 -24.35 -26.08 -18.56
CA LYS A 113 -25.16 -26.16 -17.33
C LYS A 113 -25.31 -24.78 -16.73
N GLU A 114 -26.51 -24.40 -16.37
CA GLU A 114 -26.86 -23.15 -15.72
C GLU A 114 -26.83 -23.28 -14.20
N TYR A 115 -26.24 -22.28 -13.55
CA TYR A 115 -26.16 -22.13 -12.09
C TYR A 115 -26.74 -20.79 -11.69
N PHE A 116 -27.40 -20.73 -10.54
CA PHE A 116 -27.79 -19.46 -9.94
C PHE A 116 -26.70 -18.92 -9.04
N ASN A 117 -26.24 -17.71 -9.32
CA ASN A 117 -25.25 -17.03 -8.49
C ASN A 117 -25.94 -15.98 -7.60
N PRO A 118 -26.09 -16.19 -6.28
CA PRO A 118 -26.69 -15.19 -5.40
C PRO A 118 -25.85 -13.91 -5.32
N PHE A 119 -24.53 -13.99 -5.52
CA PHE A 119 -23.65 -12.82 -5.48
C PHE A 119 -23.65 -11.99 -6.76
N ALA A 120 -24.32 -12.41 -7.83
CA ALA A 120 -24.67 -11.52 -8.93
C ALA A 120 -25.62 -10.40 -8.46
N ILE A 121 -26.35 -10.62 -7.36
CA ILE A 121 -27.32 -9.67 -6.79
C ILE A 121 -26.61 -8.72 -5.80
N ARG A 122 -26.38 -7.47 -6.19
CA ARG A 122 -25.74 -6.44 -5.35
C ARG A 122 -26.33 -6.36 -3.93
N LYS A 123 -27.70 -6.42 -3.80
CA LYS A 123 -28.36 -6.37 -2.48
C LYS A 123 -27.91 -7.51 -1.56
N ILE A 124 -27.65 -8.70 -2.12
CA ILE A 124 -27.15 -9.85 -1.34
C ILE A 124 -25.70 -9.60 -0.93
N ARG A 125 -24.83 -9.12 -1.84
CA ARG A 125 -23.45 -8.78 -1.49
C ARG A 125 -23.40 -7.73 -0.38
N PHE A 126 -24.19 -6.66 -0.53
CA PHE A 126 -24.25 -5.60 0.48
C PHE A 126 -24.78 -6.09 1.83
N ALA A 127 -25.75 -7.02 1.85
CA ALA A 127 -26.29 -7.62 3.07
C ALA A 127 -25.22 -8.36 3.89
N MET A 128 -24.10 -8.80 3.27
CA MET A 128 -23.02 -9.47 3.99
C MET A 128 -22.32 -8.53 4.99
N ASN A 129 -22.36 -7.21 4.75
CA ASN A 129 -21.85 -6.24 5.72
C ASN A 129 -22.62 -6.25 7.04
N TYR A 130 -23.90 -6.58 7.03
CA TYR A 130 -24.74 -6.73 8.23
C TYR A 130 -24.68 -8.14 8.81
N LEU A 131 -24.43 -9.17 7.97
CA LEU A 131 -24.40 -10.56 8.40
C LEU A 131 -23.17 -10.88 9.27
N ILE A 132 -22.07 -10.15 9.05
CA ILE A 132 -20.80 -10.36 9.74
C ILE A 132 -20.79 -9.59 11.06
N ASN A 133 -20.56 -10.29 12.18
CA ASN A 133 -20.23 -9.68 13.47
C ASN A 133 -18.70 -9.51 13.56
N ARG A 134 -18.23 -8.30 13.23
CA ARG A 134 -16.80 -7.95 13.25
C ARG A 134 -16.22 -7.96 14.65
N LYS A 135 -17.04 -7.56 15.64
CA LYS A 135 -16.65 -7.62 17.06
C LYS A 135 -16.34 -9.06 17.49
N TYR A 136 -17.17 -10.03 17.07
CA TYR A 136 -16.89 -11.45 17.32
C TYR A 136 -15.56 -11.89 16.69
N LEU A 137 -15.27 -11.47 15.45
CA LEU A 137 -14.00 -11.78 14.80
C LEU A 137 -12.81 -11.22 15.59
N VAL A 138 -12.90 -9.98 16.06
CA VAL A 138 -11.83 -9.35 16.86
C VAL A 138 -11.68 -10.01 18.22
N ASP A 139 -12.77 -10.20 18.96
CA ASP A 139 -12.71 -10.62 20.36
C ASP A 139 -12.39 -12.14 20.49
N GLU A 140 -13.04 -12.97 19.67
CA GLU A 140 -13.01 -14.43 19.83
C GLU A 140 -12.04 -15.13 18.87
N ILE A 141 -11.90 -14.65 17.64
CA ILE A 141 -10.99 -15.24 16.65
C ILE A 141 -9.60 -14.63 16.74
N LEU A 142 -9.50 -13.29 16.71
CA LEU A 142 -8.22 -12.59 16.79
C LEU A 142 -7.73 -12.35 18.22
N LEU A 143 -8.48 -12.74 19.25
CA LEU A 143 -8.12 -12.57 20.67
C LEU A 143 -7.72 -11.12 21.02
N GLY A 144 -8.39 -10.12 20.43
CA GLY A 144 -8.07 -8.71 20.54
C GLY A 144 -6.94 -8.24 19.61
N GLY A 145 -6.49 -9.09 18.69
CA GLY A 145 -5.42 -8.82 17.72
C GLY A 145 -5.86 -8.02 16.49
N GLY A 146 -6.81 -7.12 16.63
CA GLY A 146 -7.30 -6.30 15.52
C GLY A 146 -8.40 -5.32 15.92
N GLN A 147 -9.02 -4.71 14.93
CA GLN A 147 -10.20 -3.86 15.09
C GLN A 147 -11.16 -3.98 13.90
N PRO A 148 -12.47 -3.69 14.07
CA PRO A 148 -13.45 -3.76 13.00
C PRO A 148 -13.11 -2.82 11.83
N MET A 149 -13.24 -3.31 10.60
CA MET A 149 -13.01 -2.54 9.36
C MET A 149 -14.21 -2.68 8.42
N PHE A 150 -14.62 -1.58 7.76
CA PHE A 150 -15.83 -1.55 6.93
C PHE A 150 -15.57 -1.25 5.45
N SER A 151 -14.44 -0.68 5.12
CA SER A 151 -14.10 -0.27 3.76
C SER A 151 -12.59 -0.42 3.50
N ALA A 152 -12.13 -0.02 2.33
CA ALA A 152 -10.72 0.03 1.96
C ALA A 152 -9.84 0.94 2.84
N VAL A 153 -10.45 1.82 3.65
CA VAL A 153 -9.72 2.75 4.51
C VAL A 153 -9.46 2.11 5.87
N PHE A 154 -8.19 1.97 6.22
CA PHE A 154 -7.77 1.39 7.49
C PHE A 154 -8.21 2.27 8.68
N PRO A 155 -8.86 1.70 9.70
CA PRO A 155 -9.29 2.46 10.88
C PRO A 155 -8.14 3.14 11.64
N SER A 156 -6.93 2.56 11.64
CA SER A 156 -5.73 3.15 12.25
C SER A 156 -5.15 4.32 11.46
N ASN A 157 -5.52 4.47 10.17
CA ASN A 157 -5.09 5.61 9.38
C ASN A 157 -5.85 6.87 9.81
N PRO A 158 -5.17 8.00 10.07
CA PRO A 158 -5.84 9.26 10.44
C PRO A 158 -6.87 9.77 9.42
N ALA A 159 -6.79 9.34 8.16
CA ALA A 159 -7.80 9.64 7.15
C ALA A 159 -9.17 8.99 7.44
N SER A 160 -9.22 7.94 8.26
CA SER A 160 -10.47 7.23 8.59
C SER A 160 -11.60 8.16 9.06
N LYS A 161 -11.22 9.26 9.73
CA LYS A 161 -12.16 10.31 10.19
C LYS A 161 -13.03 10.91 9.06
N TYR A 162 -12.56 10.89 7.82
CA TYR A 162 -13.30 11.42 6.66
C TYR A 162 -14.33 10.44 6.10
N PHE A 163 -14.40 9.21 6.61
CA PHE A 163 -15.22 8.14 6.04
C PHE A 163 -16.26 7.56 7.02
N THR A 164 -16.16 7.85 8.31
CA THR A 164 -17.03 7.26 9.35
C THR A 164 -18.52 7.52 9.12
N ASP A 165 -18.91 8.69 8.65
CA ASP A 165 -20.30 9.04 8.33
C ASP A 165 -20.90 8.22 7.18
N ILE A 166 -20.06 7.62 6.31
CA ILE A 166 -20.52 6.67 5.29
C ILE A 166 -21.04 5.41 5.97
N TYR A 167 -20.33 4.89 6.97
CA TYR A 167 -20.74 3.68 7.70
C TYR A 167 -22.01 3.96 8.51
N GLU A 168 -22.08 5.11 9.17
CA GLU A 168 -23.25 5.57 9.92
C GLU A 168 -24.48 5.69 9.02
N LYS A 169 -24.34 6.27 7.83
CA LYS A 169 -25.41 6.43 6.85
C LYS A 169 -26.12 5.10 6.51
N TYR A 170 -25.36 4.01 6.52
CA TYR A 170 -25.88 2.67 6.27
C TYR A 170 -26.16 1.87 7.56
N GLY A 171 -25.94 2.44 8.74
CA GLY A 171 -26.16 1.75 10.02
C GLY A 171 -25.25 0.53 10.21
N LEU A 172 -24.01 0.61 9.72
CA LEU A 172 -23.01 -0.46 9.88
C LEU A 172 -22.40 -0.33 11.28
N THR A 173 -22.45 -1.41 12.05
CA THR A 173 -21.85 -1.49 13.40
C THR A 173 -20.92 -2.70 13.50
N PRO A 174 -19.99 -2.68 14.47
CA PRO A 174 -19.11 -3.83 14.73
C PRO A 174 -19.85 -5.14 14.98
N GLU A 175 -20.99 -5.09 15.65
CA GLU A 175 -21.83 -6.26 15.96
C GLU A 175 -22.56 -6.81 14.75
N GLY A 176 -22.72 -5.99 13.69
CA GLY A 176 -23.56 -6.29 12.55
C GLY A 176 -25.05 -6.20 12.85
N ASN A 177 -25.88 -6.73 11.95
CA ASN A 177 -27.34 -6.83 12.13
C ASN A 177 -27.85 -8.05 11.36
N GLU A 178 -27.75 -9.23 12.00
CA GLU A 178 -28.16 -10.51 11.38
C GLU A 178 -29.60 -10.49 10.90
N GLU A 179 -30.54 -9.92 11.67
CA GLU A 179 -31.95 -9.88 11.29
C GLU A 179 -32.17 -9.09 9.99
N LEU A 180 -31.57 -7.91 9.87
CA LEU A 180 -31.61 -7.09 8.66
C LEU A 180 -30.97 -7.81 7.47
N ALA A 181 -29.81 -8.45 7.68
CA ALA A 181 -29.15 -9.22 6.63
C ALA A 181 -30.04 -10.35 6.08
N LEU A 182 -30.63 -11.16 6.97
CA LEU A 182 -31.54 -12.24 6.61
C LEU A 182 -32.77 -11.72 5.83
N GLN A 183 -33.36 -10.61 6.28
CA GLN A 183 -34.47 -9.96 5.57
C GLN A 183 -34.03 -9.50 4.17
N MET A 184 -32.89 -8.83 4.03
CA MET A 184 -32.40 -8.31 2.75
C MET A 184 -32.14 -9.45 1.74
N VAL A 185 -31.52 -10.54 2.19
CA VAL A 185 -31.27 -11.72 1.35
C VAL A 185 -32.61 -12.37 0.94
N GLU A 186 -33.55 -12.55 1.88
CA GLU A 186 -34.84 -13.11 1.61
C GLU A 186 -35.61 -12.32 0.53
N GLU A 187 -35.68 -10.98 0.67
CA GLU A 187 -36.33 -10.10 -0.29
C GLU A 187 -35.69 -10.19 -1.68
N ALA A 188 -34.33 -10.23 -1.74
CA ALA A 188 -33.59 -10.34 -2.98
C ALA A 188 -33.81 -11.69 -3.68
N MET A 189 -33.80 -12.79 -2.92
CA MET A 189 -34.01 -14.13 -3.43
C MET A 189 -35.47 -14.33 -3.89
N GLN A 190 -36.45 -13.77 -3.16
CA GLN A 190 -37.86 -13.81 -3.58
C GLN A 190 -38.08 -13.03 -4.88
N LYS A 191 -37.47 -11.88 -5.03
CA LYS A 191 -37.51 -11.09 -6.27
C LYS A 191 -36.92 -11.90 -7.43
N ALA A 192 -35.74 -12.48 -7.26
CA ALA A 192 -35.11 -13.34 -8.28
C ALA A 192 -35.99 -14.57 -8.63
N ALA A 193 -36.61 -15.20 -7.63
CA ALA A 193 -37.55 -16.32 -7.84
C ALA A 193 -38.77 -15.94 -8.70
N ALA A 194 -39.31 -14.75 -8.47
CA ALA A 194 -40.39 -14.22 -9.30
C ALA A 194 -39.95 -13.95 -10.74
N GLU A 195 -38.77 -13.40 -10.95
CA GLU A 195 -38.23 -13.10 -12.27
C GLU A 195 -37.83 -14.37 -13.06
N LEU A 196 -37.37 -15.42 -12.36
CA LEU A 196 -36.97 -16.70 -12.95
C LEU A 196 -38.13 -17.69 -13.16
N GLY A 197 -39.38 -17.27 -12.92
CA GLY A 197 -40.57 -18.03 -13.30
C GLY A 197 -40.68 -19.41 -12.64
N GLY A 198 -40.24 -19.56 -11.39
CA GLY A 198 -40.33 -20.80 -10.63
C GLY A 198 -39.11 -21.73 -10.75
N ARG A 199 -38.09 -21.36 -11.46
CA ARG A 199 -36.80 -22.09 -11.48
C ARG A 199 -36.05 -21.97 -10.14
N LEU A 200 -36.26 -20.88 -9.42
CA LEU A 200 -35.72 -20.64 -8.08
C LEU A 200 -36.87 -20.78 -7.05
N GLU A 201 -36.71 -21.67 -6.11
CA GLU A 201 -37.74 -21.96 -5.09
C GLU A 201 -37.14 -22.32 -3.73
N LYS A 202 -37.91 -22.11 -2.67
CA LYS A 202 -37.59 -22.60 -1.32
C LYS A 202 -38.13 -24.01 -1.13
N ARG A 203 -37.29 -24.88 -0.58
CA ARG A 203 -37.73 -26.22 -0.13
C ARG A 203 -37.35 -26.40 1.34
N LYS A 204 -38.32 -26.91 2.13
CA LYS A 204 -38.09 -27.23 3.54
C LYS A 204 -37.07 -28.35 3.67
N ASP A 205 -36.10 -28.17 4.55
CA ASP A 205 -35.12 -29.17 4.96
C ASP A 205 -34.85 -29.00 6.46
N PRO A 206 -35.20 -29.99 7.31
CA PRO A 206 -34.98 -29.88 8.76
C PRO A 206 -33.48 -29.88 9.14
N ASN A 207 -32.59 -30.27 8.23
CA ASN A 207 -31.13 -30.24 8.46
C ASN A 207 -30.49 -28.89 8.07
N ALA A 208 -31.24 -28.03 7.37
CA ALA A 208 -30.78 -26.70 7.03
C ALA A 208 -30.80 -25.77 8.27
N PRO A 209 -29.77 -24.95 8.54
CA PRO A 209 -29.79 -23.96 9.64
C PRO A 209 -31.04 -23.05 9.60
N ALA A 210 -31.46 -22.65 8.41
CA ALA A 210 -32.64 -21.83 8.18
C ALA A 210 -33.98 -22.66 8.20
N GLY A 211 -33.92 -23.97 8.32
CA GLY A 211 -35.08 -24.89 8.13
C GLY A 211 -35.48 -25.06 6.67
N PHE A 212 -34.75 -24.52 5.75
CA PHE A 212 -34.97 -24.63 4.30
C PHE A 212 -33.68 -24.36 3.54
N TRP A 213 -33.65 -24.83 2.27
CA TRP A 213 -32.65 -24.37 1.28
C TRP A 213 -33.34 -23.74 0.09
N TRP A 214 -32.66 -22.82 -0.59
CA TRP A 214 -33.02 -22.38 -1.94
C TRP A 214 -32.57 -23.42 -2.96
N TYR A 215 -33.40 -23.67 -3.96
CA TYR A 215 -33.17 -24.60 -5.07
C TYR A 215 -33.33 -23.88 -6.39
N PHE A 216 -32.39 -24.12 -7.32
CA PHE A 216 -32.46 -23.66 -8.68
C PHE A 216 -32.50 -24.89 -9.62
N ASP A 217 -33.50 -24.98 -10.51
CA ASP A 217 -33.73 -26.13 -11.39
C ASP A 217 -33.66 -27.48 -10.68
N GLY A 218 -34.12 -27.53 -9.45
CA GLY A 218 -34.18 -28.76 -8.65
C GLY A 218 -32.92 -29.09 -7.85
N GLU A 219 -31.84 -28.36 -8.03
CA GLU A 219 -30.58 -28.50 -7.27
C GLU A 219 -30.47 -27.42 -6.17
N PRO A 220 -29.89 -27.69 -5.01
CA PRO A 220 -29.67 -26.67 -3.98
C PRO A 220 -28.77 -25.58 -4.51
N VAL A 221 -29.14 -24.32 -4.28
CA VAL A 221 -28.23 -23.18 -4.52
C VAL A 221 -27.02 -23.32 -3.59
N THR A 222 -25.88 -23.63 -4.17
CA THR A 222 -24.65 -23.90 -3.44
C THR A 222 -23.56 -22.94 -3.92
N VAL A 223 -22.94 -22.23 -2.98
CA VAL A 223 -21.77 -21.36 -3.22
C VAL A 223 -20.51 -22.01 -2.71
N LYS A 224 -19.41 -21.84 -3.44
CA LYS A 224 -18.10 -22.39 -3.12
C LYS A 224 -17.29 -21.35 -2.37
N ALA A 225 -16.95 -21.61 -1.12
CA ALA A 225 -16.12 -20.74 -0.29
C ALA A 225 -14.69 -21.30 -0.21
N TYR A 226 -13.74 -20.59 -0.79
CA TYR A 226 -12.32 -20.86 -0.65
C TYR A 226 -11.84 -20.25 0.66
N ILE A 227 -11.43 -21.11 1.57
CA ILE A 227 -11.05 -20.76 2.95
C ILE A 227 -9.56 -21.00 3.13
N ARG A 228 -8.80 -19.93 3.45
CA ARG A 228 -7.37 -19.98 3.74
C ARG A 228 -7.11 -20.76 5.01
N ILE A 229 -6.00 -21.53 5.05
CA ILE A 229 -5.69 -22.45 6.16
C ILE A 229 -4.42 -22.07 6.93
N GLU A 230 -3.70 -21.01 6.53
CA GLU A 230 -2.41 -20.69 7.15
C GLU A 230 -2.52 -19.83 8.41
N ASP A 231 -3.68 -19.19 8.62
CA ASP A 231 -3.92 -18.30 9.76
C ASP A 231 -5.42 -18.30 10.14
N GLU A 232 -5.80 -17.42 11.05
CA GLU A 232 -7.15 -17.33 11.63
C GLU A 232 -8.25 -16.98 10.60
N ARG A 233 -7.91 -16.68 9.32
CA ARG A 233 -8.89 -16.61 8.22
C ARG A 233 -9.58 -17.95 7.98
N HIS A 234 -9.02 -19.04 8.46
CA HIS A 234 -9.69 -20.34 8.50
C HIS A 234 -10.97 -20.26 9.34
N GLU A 235 -10.85 -19.79 10.57
CA GLU A 235 -11.97 -19.64 11.50
C GLU A 235 -12.96 -18.58 11.04
N GLU A 236 -12.47 -17.47 10.46
CA GLU A 236 -13.32 -16.46 9.82
C GLU A 236 -14.17 -17.06 8.71
N GLY A 237 -13.58 -17.84 7.80
CA GLY A 237 -14.30 -18.48 6.69
C GLY A 237 -15.31 -19.50 7.15
N LEU A 238 -15.00 -20.31 8.16
CA LEU A 238 -15.94 -21.26 8.78
C LEU A 238 -17.09 -20.52 9.47
N TYR A 239 -16.78 -19.45 10.21
CA TYR A 239 -17.79 -18.59 10.84
C TYR A 239 -18.72 -18.00 9.78
N PHE A 240 -18.18 -17.37 8.75
CA PHE A 240 -18.97 -16.74 7.70
C PHE A 240 -19.86 -17.75 6.95
N ALA A 241 -19.31 -18.93 6.60
CA ALA A 241 -20.07 -19.98 5.96
C ALA A 241 -21.29 -20.40 6.80
N ASN A 242 -21.13 -20.52 8.13
CA ASN A 242 -22.21 -20.84 9.05
C ASN A 242 -23.26 -19.71 9.11
N GLN A 243 -22.86 -18.44 9.06
CA GLN A 243 -23.78 -17.30 9.01
C GLN A 243 -24.56 -17.28 7.69
N LEU A 244 -23.89 -17.51 6.57
CA LEU A 244 -24.52 -17.50 5.25
C LEU A 244 -25.57 -18.63 5.11
N GLU A 245 -25.32 -19.81 5.66
CA GLU A 245 -26.28 -20.91 5.62
C GLU A 245 -27.60 -20.61 6.34
N LYS A 246 -27.64 -19.63 7.26
CA LYS A 246 -28.87 -19.14 7.86
C LYS A 246 -29.80 -18.43 6.87
N THR A 247 -29.29 -18.00 5.70
CA THR A 247 -30.06 -17.40 4.61
C THR A 247 -30.77 -18.46 3.72
N GLY A 248 -30.47 -19.74 3.93
CA GLY A 248 -30.92 -20.84 3.08
C GLY A 248 -30.05 -21.04 1.80
N ILE A 249 -28.92 -20.42 1.71
CA ILE A 249 -27.90 -20.65 0.68
C ILE A 249 -26.88 -21.65 1.24
N LYS A 250 -26.68 -22.77 0.54
CA LYS A 250 -25.74 -23.80 0.96
C LYS A 250 -24.30 -23.38 0.66
N VAL A 251 -23.35 -23.71 1.55
CA VAL A 251 -21.93 -23.39 1.37
C VAL A 251 -21.10 -24.66 1.26
N GLU A 252 -20.41 -24.80 0.14
CA GLU A 252 -19.33 -25.78 -0.03
C GLU A 252 -18.03 -25.14 0.47
N ARG A 253 -17.46 -25.67 1.55
CA ARG A 253 -16.23 -25.19 2.17
C ARG A 253 -15.05 -25.88 1.50
N ILE A 254 -14.22 -25.11 0.80
CA ILE A 254 -13.04 -25.58 0.10
C ILE A 254 -11.81 -25.01 0.80
N GLU A 255 -11.18 -25.81 1.63
CA GLU A 255 -9.94 -25.43 2.30
C GLU A 255 -8.78 -25.40 1.30
N GLY A 256 -7.97 -24.37 1.34
CA GLY A 256 -6.86 -24.14 0.43
C GLY A 256 -5.73 -23.33 1.05
N ASN A 257 -4.49 -23.69 0.67
CA ASN A 257 -3.34 -22.84 0.95
C ASN A 257 -3.32 -21.62 0.03
N PHE A 258 -2.43 -20.68 0.34
CA PHE A 258 -2.24 -19.44 -0.41
C PHE A 258 -2.22 -19.63 -1.93
N LEU A 259 -1.32 -20.48 -2.42
CA LEU A 259 -1.17 -20.67 -3.87
C LEU A 259 -2.45 -21.18 -4.52
N LYS A 260 -3.09 -22.20 -3.95
CA LYS A 260 -4.37 -22.71 -4.47
C LYS A 260 -5.43 -21.62 -4.55
N CYS A 261 -5.54 -20.80 -3.50
CA CYS A 261 -6.55 -19.72 -3.46
C CYS A 261 -6.24 -18.62 -4.47
N ILE A 262 -4.98 -18.16 -4.55
CA ILE A 262 -4.59 -17.11 -5.50
C ILE A 262 -4.79 -17.56 -6.94
N TYR A 263 -4.33 -18.77 -7.30
CA TYR A 263 -4.53 -19.28 -8.67
C TYR A 263 -6.00 -19.40 -9.04
N THR A 264 -6.87 -19.79 -8.09
CA THR A 264 -8.30 -19.95 -8.38
C THR A 264 -9.05 -18.62 -8.41
N VAL A 265 -8.71 -17.65 -7.55
CA VAL A 265 -9.51 -16.43 -7.38
C VAL A 265 -8.98 -15.28 -8.24
N TYR A 266 -7.67 -15.09 -8.30
CA TYR A 266 -7.07 -13.93 -8.97
C TYR A 266 -6.44 -14.23 -10.33
N LEU A 267 -6.05 -15.49 -10.58
CA LEU A 267 -5.33 -15.88 -11.79
C LEU A 267 -6.14 -16.87 -12.65
N SER A 268 -7.45 -16.96 -12.47
CA SER A 268 -8.38 -17.70 -13.34
C SER A 268 -9.55 -16.81 -13.75
N ASN A 269 -10.27 -17.25 -14.78
CA ASN A 269 -11.47 -16.54 -15.21
C ASN A 269 -12.61 -16.75 -14.20
N PRO A 270 -13.14 -15.71 -13.52
CA PRO A 270 -14.28 -15.85 -12.61
C PRO A 270 -15.54 -16.46 -13.26
N ALA A 271 -15.70 -16.33 -14.59
CA ALA A 271 -16.80 -16.92 -15.36
C ALA A 271 -16.73 -18.45 -15.42
N ASP A 272 -15.59 -19.07 -15.15
CA ASP A 272 -15.51 -20.52 -15.00
C ASP A 272 -16.25 -21.04 -13.77
N TYR A 273 -16.65 -20.12 -12.90
CA TYR A 273 -17.49 -20.35 -11.72
C TYR A 273 -16.93 -21.41 -10.77
N GLU A 274 -15.60 -21.41 -10.63
CA GLU A 274 -14.90 -22.33 -9.73
C GLU A 274 -14.97 -21.89 -8.27
N TRP A 275 -15.22 -20.61 -8.03
CA TRP A 275 -15.33 -20.00 -6.69
C TRP A 275 -16.46 -18.97 -6.62
N ASN A 276 -16.95 -18.70 -5.40
CA ASN A 276 -17.93 -17.65 -5.12
C ASN A 276 -17.50 -16.73 -3.98
N ILE A 277 -16.73 -17.27 -3.03
CA ILE A 277 -16.26 -16.56 -1.83
C ILE A 277 -14.79 -16.91 -1.60
N TYR A 278 -14.02 -15.92 -1.18
CA TYR A 278 -12.64 -16.13 -0.74
C TYR A 278 -12.36 -15.32 0.53
N THR A 279 -11.71 -15.95 1.53
CA THR A 279 -11.20 -15.27 2.73
C THR A 279 -9.83 -14.66 2.41
N ALA A 280 -9.85 -13.45 1.86
CA ALA A 280 -8.65 -12.73 1.48
C ALA A 280 -8.03 -11.95 2.64
N GLY A 281 -6.77 -11.61 2.51
CA GLY A 281 -6.06 -10.75 3.45
C GLY A 281 -4.89 -10.05 2.77
N TRP A 282 -4.65 -8.81 3.14
CA TRP A 282 -3.72 -7.89 2.51
C TRP A 282 -2.86 -7.22 3.55
N GLY A 283 -1.59 -7.01 3.24
CA GLY A 283 -0.72 -6.15 4.04
C GLY A 283 -1.12 -4.69 3.90
N SER A 284 -0.94 -3.90 4.95
CA SER A 284 -1.10 -2.45 4.85
C SER A 284 0.00 -1.84 3.99
N THR A 285 -0.36 -0.84 3.19
CA THR A 285 0.59 -0.14 2.31
C THR A 285 1.42 0.92 3.03
N GLY A 286 1.08 1.27 4.27
CA GLY A 286 1.72 2.37 5.00
C GLY A 286 1.37 3.75 4.45
N SER A 287 0.22 3.88 3.79
CA SER A 287 -0.25 5.14 3.20
C SER A 287 -0.33 6.27 4.21
N SER A 288 -0.05 7.49 3.75
CA SER A 288 -0.35 8.71 4.50
C SER A 288 -1.87 8.93 4.61
N VAL A 289 -2.31 10.11 5.00
CA VAL A 289 -3.75 10.49 4.92
C VAL A 289 -4.29 10.56 3.48
N PHE A 290 -3.40 10.49 2.50
CA PHE A 290 -3.75 10.44 1.08
C PHE A 290 -3.88 8.96 0.65
N VAL A 291 -5.10 8.41 0.78
CA VAL A 291 -5.39 6.98 0.62
C VAL A 291 -6.06 6.64 -0.72
N GLU A 292 -5.87 7.49 -1.74
CA GLU A 292 -6.42 7.25 -3.09
C GLU A 292 -5.94 5.93 -3.67
N GLY A 293 -4.68 5.55 -3.40
CA GLY A 293 -4.13 4.28 -3.81
C GLY A 293 -4.84 3.09 -3.17
N ASP A 294 -5.17 3.16 -1.87
CA ASP A 294 -5.89 2.08 -1.18
C ASP A 294 -7.32 1.92 -1.73
N ILE A 295 -8.01 3.04 -1.97
CA ILE A 295 -9.37 3.02 -2.54
C ILE A 295 -9.37 2.46 -3.96
N ALA A 296 -8.44 2.90 -4.80
CA ALA A 296 -8.29 2.38 -6.15
C ALA A 296 -7.94 0.90 -6.15
N TRP A 297 -6.98 0.49 -5.31
CA TRP A 297 -6.53 -0.90 -5.19
C TRP A 297 -7.65 -1.88 -4.91
N PHE A 298 -8.52 -1.53 -3.97
CA PHE A 298 -9.53 -2.48 -3.51
C PHE A 298 -10.85 -2.39 -4.27
N TYR A 299 -11.13 -1.28 -4.98
CA TYR A 299 -12.43 -1.08 -5.62
C TYR A 299 -12.39 -0.87 -7.14
N ALA A 300 -11.21 -0.63 -7.74
CA ALA A 300 -11.07 -0.42 -9.16
C ALA A 300 -10.31 -1.59 -9.82
N PRO A 301 -10.96 -2.41 -10.69
CA PRO A 301 -10.28 -3.55 -11.34
C PRO A 301 -9.04 -3.13 -12.13
N TRP A 302 -9.09 -1.96 -12.70
CA TRP A 302 -8.02 -1.39 -13.50
C TRP A 302 -6.73 -1.09 -12.72
N TYR A 303 -6.83 -0.81 -11.41
CA TYR A 303 -5.68 -0.42 -10.60
C TYR A 303 -5.12 -1.56 -9.74
N GLY A 304 -5.97 -2.46 -9.28
CA GLY A 304 -5.55 -3.34 -8.22
C GLY A 304 -6.07 -4.76 -8.27
N TRP A 305 -5.98 -5.39 -7.13
CA TRP A 305 -6.17 -6.81 -6.92
C TRP A 305 -7.64 -7.23 -6.86
N MET A 306 -8.43 -6.76 -7.79
CA MET A 306 -9.75 -7.32 -8.03
C MET A 306 -9.63 -8.70 -8.71
N PRO A 307 -10.61 -9.61 -8.57
CA PRO A 307 -10.55 -10.92 -9.22
C PRO A 307 -10.25 -10.80 -10.72
N ALA A 308 -9.33 -11.60 -11.22
CA ALA A 308 -8.82 -11.59 -12.59
C ALA A 308 -8.17 -10.25 -13.02
N TYR A 309 -7.58 -9.53 -12.09
CA TYR A 309 -7.01 -8.19 -12.31
C TYR A 309 -6.03 -8.08 -13.48
N ALA A 310 -5.21 -9.13 -13.70
CA ALA A 310 -4.21 -9.15 -14.76
C ALA A 310 -4.80 -9.43 -16.16
N MET A 311 -6.09 -9.73 -16.26
CA MET A 311 -6.75 -10.13 -17.51
C MET A 311 -8.02 -9.30 -17.72
N PRO A 312 -7.92 -8.09 -18.28
CA PRO A 312 -9.07 -7.18 -18.43
C PRO A 312 -10.30 -7.81 -19.09
N GLY A 313 -10.10 -8.73 -20.04
CA GLY A 313 -11.18 -9.46 -20.69
C GLY A 313 -11.92 -10.46 -19.78
N TRP A 314 -11.46 -10.67 -18.56
CA TRP A 314 -12.09 -11.55 -17.56
C TRP A 314 -12.73 -10.79 -16.41
N TRP A 315 -12.70 -9.45 -16.44
CA TRP A 315 -13.34 -8.66 -15.37
C TRP A 315 -14.85 -8.82 -15.43
N GLU A 316 -15.42 -9.32 -14.33
CA GLU A 316 -16.85 -9.56 -14.20
C GLU A 316 -17.60 -8.42 -13.52
N TRP A 317 -16.86 -7.42 -13.07
CA TRP A 317 -17.40 -6.23 -12.46
C TRP A 317 -16.50 -5.02 -12.73
N GLN A 318 -17.12 -3.92 -13.07
CA GLN A 318 -16.48 -2.63 -13.27
C GLN A 318 -17.47 -1.51 -12.98
N ASN A 319 -17.00 -0.38 -12.48
CA ASN A 319 -17.83 0.80 -12.24
C ASN A 319 -17.16 2.03 -12.80
N GLU A 320 -17.68 2.58 -13.89
CA GLU A 320 -17.14 3.75 -14.59
C GLU A 320 -16.94 4.97 -13.69
N THR A 321 -17.79 5.14 -12.66
CA THR A 321 -17.65 6.26 -11.72
C THR A 321 -16.47 6.08 -10.79
N ILE A 322 -16.27 4.86 -10.25
CA ILE A 322 -15.09 4.55 -9.43
C ILE A 322 -13.84 4.70 -10.28
N ASP A 323 -13.82 4.09 -11.46
CA ASP A 323 -12.67 4.10 -12.35
C ASP A 323 -12.25 5.54 -12.67
N LYS A 324 -13.23 6.39 -13.04
CA LYS A 324 -12.94 7.79 -13.31
C LYS A 324 -12.44 8.54 -12.07
N LEU A 325 -13.10 8.39 -10.91
CA LEU A 325 -12.73 9.12 -9.71
C LEU A 325 -11.35 8.71 -9.21
N THR A 326 -11.06 7.41 -9.21
CA THR A 326 -9.76 6.90 -8.77
C THR A 326 -8.65 7.27 -9.73
N MET A 327 -8.93 7.28 -11.04
CA MET A 327 -8.03 7.79 -12.06
C MET A 327 -7.70 9.27 -11.84
N ASP A 328 -8.74 10.11 -11.74
CA ASP A 328 -8.57 11.56 -11.56
C ASP A 328 -7.81 11.88 -10.26
N LEU A 329 -8.04 11.12 -9.18
CA LEU A 329 -7.30 11.26 -7.93
C LEU A 329 -5.82 10.94 -8.11
N LEU A 330 -5.50 9.81 -8.73
CA LEU A 330 -4.12 9.36 -8.96
C LEU A 330 -3.34 10.26 -9.92
N LEU A 331 -4.02 10.82 -10.93
CA LEU A 331 -3.43 11.79 -11.86
C LEU A 331 -3.43 13.22 -11.30
N GLY A 332 -3.87 13.43 -10.05
CA GLY A 332 -3.87 14.73 -9.41
C GLY A 332 -4.85 15.74 -10.01
N ASN A 333 -5.94 15.31 -10.68
CA ASN A 333 -6.89 16.18 -11.40
C ASN A 333 -7.84 16.97 -10.50
N PHE A 334 -7.77 16.81 -9.19
CA PHE A 334 -8.56 17.58 -8.22
C PHE A 334 -7.99 19.01 -8.02
N ASN A 335 -8.86 19.97 -7.70
CA ASN A 335 -8.51 21.39 -7.61
C ASN A 335 -8.39 21.91 -6.17
N THR A 336 -8.91 21.19 -5.19
CA THR A 336 -8.83 21.54 -3.77
C THR A 336 -8.69 20.30 -2.93
N ARG A 337 -8.20 20.45 -1.67
CA ARG A 337 -8.15 19.36 -0.70
C ARG A 337 -9.55 18.81 -0.37
N ASP A 338 -10.56 19.68 -0.33
CA ASP A 338 -11.94 19.26 -0.06
C ASP A 338 -12.48 18.42 -1.21
N GLU A 339 -12.24 18.82 -2.47
CA GLU A 339 -12.61 18.04 -3.65
C GLU A 339 -11.93 16.66 -3.68
N TYR A 340 -10.65 16.60 -3.30
CA TYR A 340 -9.91 15.36 -3.16
C TYR A 340 -10.61 14.40 -2.19
N PHE A 341 -10.92 14.84 -0.97
CA PHE A 341 -11.60 14.00 0.02
C PHE A 341 -13.04 13.65 -0.41
N ASP A 342 -13.76 14.57 -1.05
CA ASP A 342 -15.11 14.30 -1.56
C ASP A 342 -15.10 13.19 -2.63
N TRP A 343 -14.12 13.21 -3.52
CA TRP A 343 -13.96 12.17 -4.55
C TRP A 343 -13.58 10.82 -3.94
N MET A 344 -12.65 10.81 -3.01
CA MET A 344 -12.30 9.59 -2.28
C MET A 344 -13.50 9.00 -1.54
N ARG A 345 -14.24 9.84 -0.82
CA ARG A 345 -15.46 9.43 -0.09
C ARG A 345 -16.49 8.83 -1.04
N LYS A 346 -16.70 9.46 -2.19
CA LYS A 346 -17.66 8.98 -3.19
C LYS A 346 -17.24 7.63 -3.78
N ALA A 347 -15.98 7.47 -4.14
CA ALA A 347 -15.46 6.19 -4.64
C ALA A 347 -15.56 5.09 -3.57
N CYS A 348 -15.19 5.39 -2.33
CA CYS A 348 -15.30 4.48 -1.19
C CYS A 348 -16.75 4.08 -0.91
N GLU A 349 -17.70 5.01 -0.92
CA GLU A 349 -19.12 4.74 -0.72
C GLU A 349 -19.70 3.83 -1.81
N ILE A 350 -19.37 4.06 -3.08
CA ILE A 350 -19.79 3.19 -4.18
C ILE A 350 -19.19 1.79 -4.01
N GLY A 351 -17.89 1.68 -3.72
CA GLY A 351 -17.21 0.40 -3.49
C GLY A 351 -17.85 -0.39 -2.34
N LEU A 352 -18.16 0.29 -1.24
CA LEU A 352 -18.89 -0.30 -0.12
C LEU A 352 -20.29 -0.82 -0.55
N GLN A 353 -21.05 -0.03 -1.33
CA GLN A 353 -22.38 -0.44 -1.80
C GLN A 353 -22.33 -1.62 -2.77
N GLU A 354 -21.33 -1.67 -3.63
CA GLU A 354 -21.16 -2.78 -4.58
C GLU A 354 -20.73 -4.07 -3.86
N SER A 355 -19.96 -3.96 -2.78
CA SER A 355 -19.54 -5.07 -1.92
C SER A 355 -19.01 -6.28 -2.70
N ILE A 356 -18.17 -6.04 -3.70
CA ILE A 356 -17.34 -7.09 -4.28
C ILE A 356 -16.35 -7.58 -3.22
N ARG A 357 -15.89 -6.65 -2.37
CA ARG A 357 -15.13 -6.89 -1.15
C ARG A 357 -15.92 -6.46 0.07
N VAL A 358 -15.98 -7.32 1.06
CA VAL A 358 -16.61 -7.05 2.36
C VAL A 358 -15.51 -7.09 3.40
N PHE A 359 -15.00 -5.91 3.78
CA PHE A 359 -13.96 -5.79 4.78
C PHE A 359 -14.46 -6.21 6.16
N THR A 360 -13.64 -6.92 6.89
CA THR A 360 -14.01 -7.51 8.18
C THR A 360 -13.22 -6.91 9.33
N VAL A 361 -11.90 -6.98 9.28
CA VAL A 361 -11.01 -6.51 10.34
C VAL A 361 -9.72 -5.91 9.78
N GLU A 362 -9.19 -4.90 10.48
CA GLU A 362 -7.79 -4.54 10.43
C GLU A 362 -7.06 -5.37 11.48
N THR A 363 -5.93 -6.00 11.13
CA THR A 363 -5.17 -6.86 12.01
C THR A 363 -3.98 -6.14 12.66
N TRP A 364 -3.62 -6.58 13.87
CA TRP A 364 -2.35 -6.20 14.49
C TRP A 364 -1.32 -7.29 14.21
N ASP A 365 -0.19 -6.89 13.67
CA ASP A 365 0.95 -7.76 13.47
C ASP A 365 1.99 -7.59 14.59
N TYR A 366 2.73 -8.67 14.90
CA TYR A 366 3.74 -8.68 15.94
C TYR A 366 5.03 -9.30 15.41
N PHE A 367 6.09 -8.50 15.29
CA PHE A 367 7.39 -8.98 14.86
C PHE A 367 8.31 -9.21 16.05
N PRO A 368 8.82 -10.43 16.26
CA PRO A 368 9.72 -10.73 17.38
C PRO A 368 11.15 -10.28 17.06
N VAL A 369 11.72 -9.49 17.95
CA VAL A 369 13.10 -9.01 17.91
C VAL A 369 13.80 -9.38 19.23
N ASN A 370 15.02 -9.91 19.17
CA ASN A 370 15.81 -10.18 20.37
C ASN A 370 16.40 -8.87 20.92
N LYS A 371 15.82 -8.35 22.01
CA LYS A 371 16.23 -7.06 22.59
C LYS A 371 17.61 -7.05 23.27
N GLN A 372 18.21 -8.25 23.50
CA GLN A 372 19.55 -8.35 24.04
C GLN A 372 20.62 -8.33 22.94
N ARG A 373 20.21 -8.63 21.71
CA ARG A 373 21.11 -8.71 20.58
C ARG A 373 20.98 -7.49 19.66
N VAL A 374 19.77 -7.10 19.30
CA VAL A 374 19.51 -5.91 18.48
C VAL A 374 19.59 -4.69 19.38
N THR A 375 20.60 -3.86 19.16
CA THR A 375 20.88 -2.67 20.01
C THR A 375 20.15 -1.44 19.50
N ARG A 376 19.78 -1.41 18.23
CA ARG A 376 18.98 -0.37 17.58
C ARG A 376 18.32 -0.91 16.33
N ILE A 377 17.20 -0.33 15.97
CA ILE A 377 16.46 -0.62 14.74
C ILE A 377 15.40 0.50 14.53
N ALA A 378 15.26 1.02 13.33
CA ALA A 378 14.09 1.79 12.95
C ALA A 378 13.15 0.90 12.15
N TYR A 379 11.84 1.07 12.31
CA TYR A 379 10.82 0.30 11.63
C TYR A 379 9.62 1.20 11.32
N ASP A 380 8.72 0.69 10.52
CA ASP A 380 7.51 1.38 10.12
C ASP A 380 6.35 1.00 11.05
N PRO A 381 5.60 1.94 11.64
CA PRO A 381 4.49 1.61 12.53
C PRO A 381 3.30 0.95 11.83
N VAL A 382 3.28 0.95 10.50
CA VAL A 382 2.24 0.33 9.69
C VAL A 382 2.71 -0.99 9.08
N THR A 383 3.86 -1.01 8.39
CA THR A 383 4.39 -2.21 7.73
C THR A 383 5.35 -3.02 8.59
N GLY A 384 5.72 -2.52 9.78
CA GLY A 384 6.61 -3.23 10.70
C GLY A 384 8.01 -3.41 10.14
N LEU A 385 8.46 -4.66 10.05
CA LEU A 385 9.79 -4.98 9.54
C LEU A 385 9.87 -5.08 8.01
N TRP A 386 8.77 -5.00 7.29
CA TRP A 386 8.74 -5.16 5.82
C TRP A 386 9.09 -3.89 5.04
N SER A 387 9.56 -2.84 5.72
CA SER A 387 10.11 -1.66 5.06
C SER A 387 11.63 -1.77 4.86
N LYS A 388 12.21 -0.83 4.13
CA LYS A 388 13.68 -0.72 3.97
C LYS A 388 14.41 -0.47 5.30
N TRP A 389 13.77 0.25 6.22
CA TRP A 389 14.40 0.84 7.40
C TRP A 389 15.01 -0.16 8.37
N PRO A 390 14.38 -1.31 8.71
CA PRO A 390 14.93 -2.27 9.67
C PRO A 390 16.33 -2.75 9.30
N LEU A 391 16.52 -3.22 8.09
CA LEU A 391 17.78 -3.85 7.67
C LEU A 391 18.94 -2.86 7.54
N ILE A 392 18.66 -1.60 7.15
CA ILE A 392 19.72 -0.59 6.97
C ILE A 392 20.05 0.19 8.24
N THR A 393 19.17 0.16 9.27
CA THR A 393 19.36 0.90 10.52
C THR A 393 19.72 0.02 11.71
N ALA A 394 19.42 -1.27 11.66
CA ALA A 394 19.73 -2.20 12.74
C ALA A 394 21.24 -2.27 13.05
N ASP A 395 21.54 -2.58 14.31
CA ASP A 395 22.89 -2.94 14.73
C ASP A 395 22.86 -4.00 15.84
N THR A 396 23.96 -4.76 15.93
CA THR A 396 24.18 -5.80 16.92
C THR A 396 25.58 -5.70 17.50
N PRO A 397 25.89 -6.28 18.67
CA PRO A 397 27.23 -6.16 19.27
C PRO A 397 28.37 -6.71 18.41
N ASP A 398 28.08 -7.65 17.50
CA ASP A 398 29.05 -8.25 16.57
C ASP A 398 28.87 -7.74 15.14
N HIS A 399 28.01 -6.74 14.93
CA HIS A 399 27.64 -6.18 13.61
C HIS A 399 27.16 -7.21 12.59
N VAL A 400 26.58 -8.32 13.07
CA VAL A 400 25.99 -9.38 12.25
C VAL A 400 24.54 -9.59 12.66
N LEU A 401 23.61 -9.31 11.74
CA LEU A 401 22.18 -9.54 11.94
C LEU A 401 21.79 -10.90 11.37
N ARG A 402 21.17 -11.74 12.20
CA ARG A 402 20.66 -13.06 11.82
C ARG A 402 19.17 -13.01 11.78
N ILE A 403 18.61 -13.11 10.59
CA ILE A 403 17.17 -13.05 10.37
C ILE A 403 16.65 -14.36 9.78
N ALA A 404 15.37 -14.60 9.94
CA ALA A 404 14.70 -15.66 9.20
C ALA A 404 13.41 -15.15 8.56
N VAL A 405 13.09 -15.74 7.40
CA VAL A 405 11.81 -15.64 6.73
C VAL A 405 11.07 -16.97 6.85
N GLU A 406 9.75 -16.96 6.66
CA GLU A 406 8.99 -18.22 6.63
C GLU A 406 9.19 -18.94 5.30
N SER A 407 9.43 -20.24 5.35
CA SER A 407 9.38 -21.08 4.17
C SER A 407 8.86 -22.46 4.50
N GLN A 408 7.73 -22.80 3.92
CA GLN A 408 7.14 -24.14 3.98
C GLN A 408 7.54 -25.02 2.77
N GLN A 409 8.17 -24.46 1.75
CA GLN A 409 8.39 -25.10 0.44
C GLN A 409 9.86 -25.28 0.05
N ALA A 410 10.78 -25.16 0.99
CA ALA A 410 12.23 -25.25 0.76
C ALA A 410 12.82 -24.18 -0.21
N ALA A 411 12.03 -23.22 -0.67
CA ALA A 411 12.50 -22.03 -1.35
C ALA A 411 12.49 -20.84 -0.37
N MET A 412 13.48 -19.96 -0.44
CA MET A 412 13.55 -18.80 0.43
C MET A 412 12.49 -17.76 0.05
N TYR A 413 12.27 -17.59 -1.24
CA TYR A 413 11.30 -16.64 -1.79
C TYR A 413 10.45 -17.28 -2.87
N THR A 414 9.25 -16.74 -3.09
CA THR A 414 8.37 -17.14 -4.19
C THR A 414 8.59 -16.31 -5.43
N SER A 415 9.17 -15.13 -5.27
CA SER A 415 9.47 -14.17 -6.32
C SER A 415 10.88 -14.31 -6.88
N VAL A 416 11.07 -13.88 -8.12
CA VAL A 416 12.37 -13.70 -8.75
C VAL A 416 12.95 -12.30 -8.43
N PHE A 417 14.27 -12.15 -8.60
CA PHE A 417 14.96 -10.87 -8.42
C PHE A 417 15.11 -10.19 -9.79
N ASN A 418 14.10 -9.38 -10.13
CA ASN A 418 14.11 -8.55 -11.33
C ASN A 418 13.36 -7.23 -11.05
N PRO A 419 13.82 -6.09 -11.61
CA PRO A 419 13.32 -4.78 -11.23
C PRO A 419 11.96 -4.39 -11.81
N ILE A 420 11.39 -5.15 -12.75
CA ILE A 420 10.11 -4.86 -13.39
C ILE A 420 9.00 -5.77 -12.84
N GLY A 421 9.04 -7.06 -13.11
CA GLY A 421 8.01 -8.00 -12.69
C GLY A 421 8.34 -8.80 -11.43
N GLY A 422 9.59 -8.71 -10.92
CA GLY A 422 10.05 -9.44 -9.74
C GLY A 422 9.81 -8.71 -8.41
N PHE A 423 10.35 -9.28 -7.33
CA PHE A 423 10.18 -8.78 -5.95
C PHE A 423 8.71 -8.63 -5.55
N ASP A 424 7.84 -9.54 -5.99
CA ASP A 424 6.40 -9.49 -5.82
C ASP A 424 5.92 -10.04 -4.46
N ASP A 425 6.80 -10.63 -3.66
CA ASP A 425 6.53 -10.99 -2.26
C ASP A 425 7.25 -10.07 -1.27
N VAL A 426 6.63 -9.83 -0.10
CA VAL A 426 7.14 -8.88 0.90
C VAL A 426 8.53 -9.22 1.44
N TYR A 427 8.92 -10.49 1.44
CA TYR A 427 10.20 -10.96 2.01
C TYR A 427 11.37 -10.75 1.03
N SER A 428 11.20 -11.15 -0.24
CA SER A 428 12.19 -10.87 -1.29
C SER A 428 12.39 -9.37 -1.47
N HIS A 429 11.29 -8.60 -1.38
CA HIS A 429 11.31 -7.16 -1.52
C HIS A 429 12.07 -6.48 -0.37
N ALA A 430 11.81 -6.84 0.89
CA ALA A 430 12.51 -6.27 2.04
C ALA A 430 14.03 -6.52 1.97
N VAL A 431 14.44 -7.74 1.63
CA VAL A 431 15.85 -8.10 1.46
C VAL A 431 16.46 -7.41 0.21
N GLY A 432 15.73 -7.38 -0.89
CA GLY A 432 16.12 -6.66 -2.10
C GLY A 432 16.41 -5.18 -1.81
N ARG A 433 15.51 -4.49 -1.11
CA ARG A 433 15.64 -3.08 -0.70
C ARG A 433 16.85 -2.79 0.19
N ALA A 434 17.40 -3.79 0.87
CA ALA A 434 18.69 -3.62 1.55
C ALA A 434 19.86 -3.53 0.56
N CYS A 435 19.71 -4.08 -0.66
CA CYS A 435 20.74 -4.15 -1.68
C CYS A 435 20.64 -3.04 -2.74
N TYR A 436 19.46 -2.48 -2.99
CA TYR A 436 19.28 -1.35 -3.91
C TYR A 436 18.68 -0.15 -3.21
N ASP A 437 19.00 1.04 -3.70
CA ASP A 437 18.47 2.30 -3.20
C ASP A 437 17.54 2.92 -4.24
N GLU A 438 16.28 3.08 -3.88
CA GLU A 438 15.34 3.89 -4.65
C GLU A 438 15.74 5.38 -4.52
N ALA A 439 15.34 6.20 -5.48
CA ALA A 439 15.70 7.62 -5.47
C ALA A 439 14.99 8.40 -4.34
N ASP A 440 13.80 8.00 -3.99
CA ASP A 440 13.03 8.42 -2.81
C ASP A 440 12.55 7.22 -2.00
N GLN A 441 11.99 7.46 -0.83
CA GLN A 441 11.48 6.45 0.10
C GLN A 441 10.30 6.98 0.88
N MET A 442 9.45 6.09 1.37
CA MET A 442 8.39 6.49 2.28
C MET A 442 8.92 6.81 3.68
N ASN A 443 8.50 7.94 4.21
CA ASN A 443 8.75 8.30 5.60
C ASN A 443 7.96 7.33 6.50
N PRO A 444 8.62 6.59 7.40
CA PRO A 444 7.93 5.59 8.21
C PRO A 444 6.86 6.19 9.14
N MET A 445 6.98 7.47 9.49
CA MET A 445 6.04 8.13 10.42
C MET A 445 4.83 8.75 9.74
N THR A 446 4.98 9.19 8.48
CA THR A 446 3.92 9.91 7.76
C THR A 446 3.39 9.17 6.53
N GLY A 447 4.10 8.15 6.04
CA GLY A 447 3.79 7.49 4.78
C GLY A 447 3.95 8.40 3.54
N GLU A 448 4.44 9.63 3.71
CA GLU A 448 4.72 10.52 2.58
C GLU A 448 6.09 10.24 1.97
N PRO A 449 6.26 10.41 0.66
CA PRO A 449 7.57 10.31 0.01
C PRO A 449 8.57 11.31 0.59
N ILE A 450 9.81 10.88 0.73
CA ILE A 450 10.96 11.71 1.12
C ILE A 450 12.14 11.45 0.19
N PRO A 451 12.98 12.46 -0.09
CA PRO A 451 14.18 12.26 -0.89
C PRO A 451 15.15 11.33 -0.17
N TYR A 452 15.64 10.30 -0.87
CA TYR A 452 16.60 9.33 -0.35
C TYR A 452 17.93 9.41 -1.09
N ARG A 453 17.98 9.05 -2.38
CA ARG A 453 19.18 9.17 -3.23
C ARG A 453 19.14 10.41 -4.11
N VAL A 454 18.22 11.30 -3.84
CA VAL A 454 18.06 12.60 -4.49
C VAL A 454 17.93 13.72 -3.45
N ARG A 455 17.98 14.94 -3.90
CA ARG A 455 17.53 16.14 -3.19
C ARG A 455 16.48 16.83 -4.03
N TRP A 456 15.38 17.14 -3.42
CA TRP A 456 14.36 18.01 -4.01
C TRP A 456 14.79 19.46 -3.78
N VAL A 457 15.20 20.13 -4.86
CA VAL A 457 15.86 21.43 -4.76
C VAL A 457 14.87 22.57 -4.84
N ASP A 458 14.01 22.53 -5.85
CA ASP A 458 13.05 23.60 -6.15
C ASP A 458 11.85 23.10 -6.94
N MET A 459 10.69 23.73 -6.71
CA MET A 459 9.45 23.49 -7.46
C MET A 459 8.81 24.84 -7.85
N GLU A 460 8.51 24.99 -9.12
CA GLU A 460 7.75 26.13 -9.63
C GLU A 460 6.41 25.65 -10.18
N LYS A 461 5.31 26.29 -9.73
CA LYS A 461 3.94 25.98 -10.14
C LYS A 461 3.36 27.22 -10.82
N LYS A 462 2.86 27.05 -12.05
CA LYS A 462 2.22 28.16 -12.76
C LYS A 462 1.21 27.63 -13.77
N TYR A 463 -0.07 27.90 -13.53
CA TYR A 463 -1.18 27.44 -14.35
C TYR A 463 -2.39 28.37 -14.19
N HIS A 464 -3.36 28.23 -15.07
CA HIS A 464 -4.70 28.78 -14.93
C HIS A 464 -5.77 27.73 -15.15
N MET A 465 -6.99 28.04 -14.75
CA MET A 465 -8.13 27.13 -14.95
C MET A 465 -8.85 27.48 -16.25
N GLU A 466 -9.03 26.49 -17.11
CA GLU A 466 -9.84 26.62 -18.33
C GLU A 466 -10.83 25.43 -18.39
N ASN A 467 -12.12 25.75 -18.46
CA ASN A 467 -13.22 24.76 -18.46
C ASN A 467 -13.20 23.72 -17.29
N GLY A 468 -12.58 24.08 -16.16
CA GLY A 468 -12.46 23.22 -14.99
C GLY A 468 -11.18 22.38 -14.97
N GLU A 469 -10.35 22.45 -16.00
CA GLU A 469 -9.06 21.75 -16.10
C GLU A 469 -7.90 22.74 -15.85
N ARG A 470 -6.77 22.21 -15.35
CA ARG A 470 -5.53 22.96 -15.18
C ARG A 470 -4.77 23.03 -16.50
N VAL A 471 -4.46 24.22 -16.93
CA VAL A 471 -3.66 24.49 -18.14
C VAL A 471 -2.34 25.14 -17.72
N GLY A 472 -1.23 24.55 -18.11
CA GLY A 472 0.12 25.04 -17.76
C GLY A 472 0.44 26.41 -18.37
N ASP A 473 1.16 27.22 -17.59
CA ASP A 473 1.67 28.54 -18.00
C ASP A 473 3.20 28.67 -17.87
N LEU A 474 3.88 27.60 -17.44
CA LEU A 474 5.35 27.54 -17.44
C LEU A 474 5.84 27.23 -18.85
N GLU A 475 6.65 28.11 -19.41
CA GLU A 475 7.33 27.88 -20.69
C GLU A 475 8.39 26.78 -20.53
N VAL A 476 8.26 25.69 -21.30
CA VAL A 476 9.31 24.66 -21.39
C VAL A 476 10.45 25.20 -22.30
N PRO A 477 11.69 25.27 -21.80
CA PRO A 477 12.76 25.90 -22.56
C PRO A 477 13.16 25.06 -23.78
N LEU A 478 13.56 25.70 -24.88
CA LEU A 478 13.93 25.06 -26.14
C LEU A 478 15.09 24.05 -26.06
N GLN A 479 15.90 24.09 -24.99
CA GLN A 479 16.91 23.08 -24.74
C GLN A 479 16.35 21.81 -24.08
N ALA A 480 15.12 21.83 -23.59
CA ALA A 480 14.49 20.65 -23.05
C ALA A 480 14.34 19.56 -24.12
N VAL A 481 14.47 18.34 -23.69
CA VAL A 481 14.39 17.14 -24.55
C VAL A 481 13.35 16.17 -24.00
N ILE A 482 12.80 15.35 -24.90
CA ILE A 482 12.00 14.17 -24.58
C ILE A 482 12.55 13.00 -25.38
N TYR A 483 12.43 11.80 -24.89
CA TYR A 483 12.89 10.63 -25.66
C TYR A 483 11.80 10.21 -26.64
N ASP A 484 12.21 9.96 -27.89
CA ASP A 484 11.35 9.43 -28.95
C ASP A 484 11.72 7.96 -29.20
N PRO A 485 10.89 7.01 -28.74
CA PRO A 485 11.18 5.58 -28.85
C PRO A 485 11.19 5.10 -30.31
N VAL A 486 10.33 5.66 -31.20
CA VAL A 486 10.28 5.29 -32.62
C VAL A 486 11.58 5.64 -33.35
N ALA A 487 12.20 6.77 -32.98
CA ALA A 487 13.46 7.20 -33.57
C ALA A 487 14.69 6.76 -32.74
N ASN A 488 14.50 6.21 -31.58
CA ASN A 488 15.54 5.84 -30.59
C ASN A 488 16.53 6.99 -30.31
N GLU A 489 15.99 8.22 -30.11
CA GLU A 489 16.81 9.40 -29.88
C GLU A 489 16.15 10.45 -28.95
N TRP A 490 16.96 11.27 -28.32
CA TRP A 490 16.51 12.44 -27.58
C TRP A 490 16.16 13.58 -28.55
N LYS A 491 14.90 14.00 -28.56
CA LYS A 491 14.38 15.12 -29.38
C LYS A 491 14.12 16.34 -28.53
N ARG A 492 14.38 17.51 -29.11
CA ARG A 492 13.98 18.76 -28.48
C ARG A 492 12.47 18.89 -28.47
N VAL A 493 11.94 19.48 -27.39
CA VAL A 493 10.53 19.79 -27.29
C VAL A 493 10.12 20.85 -28.31
N GLU A 494 8.85 20.87 -28.69
CA GLU A 494 8.31 21.85 -29.61
C GLU A 494 8.31 23.27 -28.98
N GLU A 495 8.51 24.30 -29.82
CA GLU A 495 8.45 25.70 -29.39
C GLU A 495 7.03 26.05 -28.89
N GLY A 496 6.95 26.66 -27.72
CA GLY A 496 5.66 27.02 -27.10
C GLY A 496 5.05 25.94 -26.24
N THR A 497 5.74 24.80 -26.06
CA THR A 497 5.34 23.79 -25.07
C THR A 497 5.27 24.41 -23.68
N LYS A 498 4.18 24.13 -22.95
CA LYS A 498 3.95 24.62 -21.60
C LYS A 498 3.73 23.47 -20.63
N ALA A 499 3.98 23.73 -19.35
CA ALA A 499 3.80 22.81 -18.25
C ALA A 499 3.09 23.48 -17.06
N VAL A 500 2.45 22.71 -16.22
CA VAL A 500 1.84 23.13 -14.94
C VAL A 500 2.90 23.33 -13.87
N VAL A 501 3.91 22.44 -13.85
CA VAL A 501 4.93 22.41 -12.82
C VAL A 501 6.30 22.14 -13.44
N ARG A 502 7.32 22.69 -12.78
CA ARG A 502 8.73 22.32 -12.98
C ARG A 502 9.30 21.91 -11.64
N VAL A 503 9.97 20.76 -11.59
CA VAL A 503 10.76 20.33 -10.44
C VAL A 503 12.24 20.32 -10.78
N THR A 504 13.10 20.62 -9.80
CA THR A 504 14.57 20.53 -9.90
C THR A 504 15.03 19.49 -8.90
N ILE A 505 15.80 18.52 -9.37
CA ILE A 505 16.24 17.36 -8.61
C ILE A 505 17.74 17.19 -8.77
N ASP A 506 18.50 17.09 -7.65
CA ASP A 506 19.89 16.69 -7.63
C ASP A 506 20.00 15.22 -7.26
N TYR A 507 20.80 14.44 -7.99
CA TYR A 507 21.09 13.03 -7.75
C TYR A 507 22.32 12.83 -6.88
N LEU A 508 22.25 11.94 -5.90
CA LEU A 508 23.35 11.57 -5.02
C LEU A 508 24.04 10.30 -5.53
N PHE A 509 24.79 10.42 -6.63
CA PHE A 509 25.49 9.29 -7.23
C PHE A 509 26.59 8.72 -6.33
N SER A 510 26.73 7.40 -6.36
CA SER A 510 27.79 6.63 -5.75
C SER A 510 28.23 5.49 -6.65
N LYS A 511 29.22 4.71 -6.23
CA LYS A 511 29.55 3.48 -6.96
C LYS A 511 28.49 2.42 -6.76
N TYR A 512 28.27 1.66 -7.81
CA TYR A 512 27.53 0.41 -7.79
C TYR A 512 28.40 -0.73 -7.22
N HIS A 513 27.78 -1.88 -6.92
CA HIS A 513 28.46 -3.03 -6.32
C HIS A 513 29.57 -3.62 -7.23
N ASP A 514 29.53 -3.40 -8.52
CA ASP A 514 30.59 -3.79 -9.47
C ASP A 514 31.78 -2.79 -9.52
N GLY A 515 31.68 -1.70 -8.76
CA GLY A 515 32.70 -0.65 -8.67
C GLY A 515 32.57 0.45 -9.71
N THR A 516 31.61 0.40 -10.63
CA THR A 516 31.35 1.48 -11.60
C THR A 516 30.66 2.66 -10.91
N MET A 517 30.96 3.90 -11.34
CA MET A 517 30.37 5.10 -10.76
C MET A 517 29.03 5.41 -11.42
N GLY A 518 27.98 5.65 -10.60
CA GLY A 518 26.70 6.17 -11.05
C GLY A 518 26.84 7.57 -11.65
N SER A 519 26.00 7.91 -12.59
CA SER A 519 26.04 9.20 -13.30
C SER A 519 24.69 9.50 -13.94
N MET A 520 24.53 10.70 -14.47
CA MET A 520 23.34 11.11 -15.22
C MET A 520 23.06 10.21 -16.45
N ASP A 521 24.06 9.45 -16.94
CA ASP A 521 23.82 8.45 -18.00
C ASP A 521 22.90 7.31 -17.53
N ASP A 522 22.96 6.94 -16.24
CA ASP A 522 22.09 5.91 -15.67
C ASP A 522 20.63 6.39 -15.56
N VAL A 523 20.43 7.67 -15.22
CA VAL A 523 19.11 8.32 -15.22
C VAL A 523 18.57 8.47 -16.64
N ARG A 524 19.41 8.89 -17.61
CA ARG A 524 19.03 8.97 -19.03
C ARG A 524 18.55 7.62 -19.57
N TYR A 525 19.27 6.57 -19.21
CA TYR A 525 18.87 5.22 -19.61
C TYR A 525 17.53 4.83 -19.01
N ALA A 526 17.34 5.04 -17.71
CA ALA A 526 16.07 4.71 -17.03
C ALA A 526 14.87 5.45 -17.64
N ILE A 527 15.04 6.74 -18.00
CA ILE A 527 13.99 7.49 -18.70
C ILE A 527 13.75 6.90 -20.09
N ALA A 528 14.78 6.67 -20.89
CA ALA A 528 14.64 6.15 -22.24
C ALA A 528 14.02 4.74 -22.24
N HIS A 529 14.46 3.88 -21.32
CA HIS A 529 13.88 2.56 -21.09
C HIS A 529 12.36 2.63 -20.81
N ALA A 530 11.94 3.59 -19.96
CA ALA A 530 10.52 3.77 -19.67
C ALA A 530 9.71 4.12 -20.94
N TYR A 531 10.22 5.01 -21.79
CA TYR A 531 9.57 5.34 -23.06
C TYR A 531 9.57 4.16 -24.04
N GLU A 532 10.69 3.47 -24.19
CA GLU A 532 10.88 2.35 -25.11
C GLU A 532 9.94 1.19 -24.80
N TRP A 533 9.97 0.68 -23.58
CA TRP A 533 9.17 -0.48 -23.17
C TRP A 533 7.67 -0.20 -23.00
N SER A 534 7.28 1.07 -22.97
CA SER A 534 5.86 1.47 -22.88
C SER A 534 5.24 1.93 -24.20
N SER A 535 6.00 1.98 -25.30
CA SER A 535 5.54 2.46 -26.62
C SER A 535 5.52 1.32 -27.61
N LEU A 536 4.38 1.04 -28.24
CA LEU A 536 4.27 0.07 -29.31
C LEU A 536 4.57 0.76 -30.65
N ASP A 537 5.77 0.59 -31.18
CA ASP A 537 6.26 1.24 -32.39
C ASP A 537 5.78 0.56 -33.68
N GLU A 538 5.75 -0.75 -33.68
CA GLU A 538 5.36 -1.60 -34.81
C GLU A 538 4.70 -2.92 -34.35
N GLU A 539 4.01 -3.61 -35.21
CA GLU A 539 3.44 -4.91 -34.87
C GLU A 539 4.54 -5.92 -34.57
N GLY A 540 4.54 -6.45 -33.35
CA GLY A 540 5.55 -7.40 -32.86
C GLY A 540 6.85 -6.75 -32.36
N ASP A 541 6.77 -5.50 -31.95
CA ASP A 541 7.87 -4.77 -31.33
C ASP A 541 8.48 -5.55 -30.16
N PRO A 542 9.77 -5.92 -30.23
CA PRO A 542 10.40 -6.73 -29.20
C PRO A 542 10.73 -6.00 -27.92
N TYR A 543 10.67 -4.65 -27.91
CA TYR A 543 10.91 -3.83 -26.74
C TYR A 543 9.62 -3.35 -26.06
N TYR A 544 8.45 -3.79 -26.58
CA TYR A 544 7.17 -3.44 -25.97
C TYR A 544 6.69 -4.53 -25.01
N SER A 545 6.26 -4.13 -23.82
CA SER A 545 5.52 -4.96 -22.86
C SER A 545 4.19 -4.30 -22.52
N GLU A 546 3.06 -4.97 -22.83
CA GLU A 546 1.72 -4.47 -22.54
C GLU A 546 1.53 -4.24 -21.02
N GLU A 547 2.03 -5.17 -20.19
CA GLU A 547 1.97 -5.06 -18.74
C GLU A 547 2.75 -3.85 -18.23
N TYR A 548 3.97 -3.64 -18.75
CA TYR A 548 4.79 -2.48 -18.39
C TYR A 548 4.18 -1.17 -18.92
N ALA A 549 3.80 -1.16 -20.19
CA ALA A 549 3.20 0.01 -20.83
C ALA A 549 1.95 0.49 -20.11
N SER A 550 1.11 -0.48 -19.69
CA SER A 550 -0.12 -0.18 -18.97
C SER A 550 0.11 0.72 -17.77
N SER A 551 1.25 0.72 -17.16
CA SER A 551 1.65 1.42 -15.93
C SER A 551 2.47 2.67 -16.18
N VAL A 552 3.28 2.69 -17.21
CA VAL A 552 4.28 3.74 -17.42
C VAL A 552 3.80 4.80 -18.42
N ALA A 553 3.13 4.37 -19.50
CA ALA A 553 2.75 5.28 -20.57
C ALA A 553 1.99 6.54 -20.10
N PRO A 554 1.00 6.45 -19.20
CA PRO A 554 0.29 7.66 -18.77
C PRO A 554 1.03 8.57 -17.82
N VAL A 555 1.99 8.03 -17.07
CA VAL A 555 2.91 8.88 -16.32
C VAL A 555 3.73 9.70 -17.29
N LEU A 556 4.23 9.06 -18.36
CA LEU A 556 5.06 9.72 -19.36
C LEU A 556 4.29 10.77 -20.19
N GLU A 557 3.01 10.58 -20.45
CA GLU A 557 2.15 11.56 -21.12
C GLU A 557 2.06 12.90 -20.38
N LEU A 558 2.20 12.89 -19.05
CA LEU A 558 2.22 14.09 -18.23
C LEU A 558 3.56 14.80 -18.22
N ILE A 559 4.64 14.17 -18.69
CA ILE A 559 5.95 14.79 -18.84
C ILE A 559 5.98 15.65 -20.11
N LYS A 560 6.48 16.89 -19.96
CA LYS A 560 6.57 17.85 -21.07
C LYS A 560 8.01 18.11 -21.50
N GLY A 561 8.99 17.66 -20.73
CA GLY A 561 10.40 17.75 -21.13
C GLY A 561 11.37 17.71 -19.97
N PHE A 562 12.59 17.31 -20.29
CA PHE A 562 13.71 17.19 -19.39
C PHE A 562 14.81 18.20 -19.77
N VAL A 563 15.40 18.84 -18.76
CA VAL A 563 16.63 19.64 -18.92
C VAL A 563 17.72 19.04 -18.05
N PHE A 564 18.70 18.43 -18.66
CA PHE A 564 19.90 17.94 -17.96
C PHE A 564 20.83 19.15 -17.74
N VAL A 565 20.84 19.67 -16.50
CA VAL A 565 21.48 20.95 -16.17
C VAL A 565 22.99 20.80 -16.07
N ASP A 566 23.46 19.79 -15.34
CA ASP A 566 24.85 19.46 -15.13
C ASP A 566 25.07 17.97 -14.84
N GLU A 567 26.14 17.60 -14.14
CA GLU A 567 26.55 16.20 -13.92
C GLU A 567 25.59 15.42 -12.98
N ASP A 568 24.83 16.12 -12.12
CA ASP A 568 23.94 15.52 -11.12
C ASP A 568 22.58 16.18 -11.00
N THR A 569 22.29 17.25 -11.75
CA THR A 569 21.04 18.02 -11.68
C THR A 569 20.17 17.86 -12.92
N ILE A 570 18.87 17.59 -12.71
CA ILE A 570 17.85 17.59 -13.76
C ILE A 570 16.69 18.53 -13.40
N MET A 571 16.13 19.19 -14.40
CA MET A 571 14.81 19.82 -14.31
C MET A 571 13.80 19.01 -15.12
N VAL A 572 12.65 18.71 -14.53
CA VAL A 572 11.55 18.02 -15.21
C VAL A 572 10.35 18.95 -15.26
N TYR A 573 9.77 19.10 -16.44
CA TYR A 573 8.58 19.89 -16.71
C TYR A 573 7.42 18.93 -16.95
N GLY A 574 6.25 19.21 -16.38
CA GLY A 574 5.09 18.33 -16.56
C GLY A 574 3.78 18.93 -16.07
N ASP A 575 2.71 18.16 -16.23
CA ASP A 575 1.34 18.59 -15.88
C ASP A 575 0.82 17.95 -14.57
N TYR A 576 1.49 16.93 -14.04
CA TYR A 576 1.10 16.36 -12.76
C TYR A 576 1.35 17.33 -11.61
N LEU A 577 0.33 17.55 -10.78
CA LEU A 577 0.44 18.36 -9.57
C LEU A 577 -0.52 17.84 -8.50
N HIS A 578 0.02 17.26 -7.45
CA HIS A 578 -0.74 16.87 -6.27
C HIS A 578 -0.93 18.11 -5.37
N LEU A 579 -2.11 18.74 -5.42
CA LEU A 579 -2.38 19.99 -4.70
C LEU A 579 -2.37 19.88 -3.17
N ALA A 580 -2.52 18.68 -2.65
CA ALA A 580 -2.49 18.44 -1.20
C ALA A 580 -1.12 18.03 -0.66
N SER A 581 -0.16 17.63 -1.54
CA SER A 581 1.19 17.19 -1.14
C SER A 581 2.25 17.59 -2.16
N ASP A 582 3.14 18.50 -1.78
CA ASP A 582 4.32 18.83 -2.59
C ASP A 582 5.28 17.63 -2.69
N ASN A 583 5.34 16.81 -1.64
CA ASN A 583 6.16 15.60 -1.62
C ASN A 583 5.71 14.60 -2.70
N ALA A 584 4.40 14.34 -2.81
CA ALA A 584 3.85 13.48 -3.84
C ALA A 584 4.08 14.06 -5.26
N THR A 585 4.10 15.39 -5.39
CA THR A 585 4.45 16.02 -6.67
C THR A 585 5.91 15.79 -7.03
N PHE A 586 6.85 15.93 -6.10
CA PHE A 586 8.26 15.64 -6.37
C PHE A 586 8.48 14.16 -6.71
N ASP A 587 7.91 13.25 -5.92
CA ASP A 587 8.01 11.81 -6.09
C ASP A 587 7.60 11.36 -7.50
N PHE A 588 6.55 11.95 -8.06
CA PHE A 588 6.08 11.67 -9.42
C PHE A 588 7.16 11.92 -10.50
N TYR A 589 8.01 12.93 -10.33
CA TYR A 589 9.02 13.33 -11.31
C TYR A 589 10.40 12.73 -11.09
N VAL A 590 10.55 11.85 -10.10
CA VAL A 590 11.83 11.21 -9.81
C VAL A 590 12.00 9.93 -10.61
N PHE A 591 13.08 9.81 -11.38
CA PHE A 591 13.47 8.60 -12.07
C PHE A 591 14.56 7.87 -11.32
N GLY A 592 14.38 6.57 -11.08
CA GLY A 592 15.33 5.75 -10.34
C GLY A 592 16.61 5.45 -11.14
N PHE A 593 17.71 5.19 -10.42
CA PHE A 593 18.99 4.76 -10.98
C PHE A 593 19.65 3.64 -10.15
N ALA A 594 18.81 2.92 -9.40
CA ALA A 594 19.27 1.85 -8.50
C ALA A 594 20.10 0.76 -9.20
N TYR A 595 19.81 0.50 -10.45
CA TYR A 595 20.55 -0.42 -11.31
C TYR A 595 21.30 0.38 -12.38
N PRO A 596 22.58 0.07 -12.65
CA PRO A 596 23.36 0.77 -13.67
C PRO A 596 22.86 0.42 -15.08
N TRP A 597 22.92 1.36 -16.01
CA TRP A 597 22.43 1.20 -17.37
C TRP A 597 22.93 -0.05 -18.08
N HIS A 598 24.17 -0.48 -17.84
CA HIS A 598 24.74 -1.67 -18.49
C HIS A 598 24.21 -3.00 -17.92
N VAL A 599 23.59 -2.98 -16.74
CA VAL A 599 22.84 -4.11 -16.19
C VAL A 599 21.44 -4.15 -16.77
N TRP A 600 20.79 -2.98 -16.88
CA TRP A 600 19.52 -2.87 -17.60
C TRP A 600 19.66 -3.35 -19.04
N GLU A 601 20.62 -2.84 -19.78
CA GLU A 601 20.90 -3.23 -21.17
C GLU A 601 21.16 -4.72 -21.34
N ALA A 602 21.81 -5.37 -20.35
CA ALA A 602 22.03 -6.81 -20.39
C ALA A 602 20.73 -7.60 -20.22
N MET A 603 19.83 -7.13 -19.37
CA MET A 603 18.50 -7.72 -19.19
C MET A 603 17.63 -7.53 -20.43
N ASP A 604 17.55 -6.30 -20.94
CA ASP A 604 16.86 -5.99 -22.20
C ASP A 604 17.38 -6.86 -23.34
N TRP A 605 18.70 -7.01 -23.46
CA TRP A 605 19.33 -7.80 -24.50
C TRP A 605 18.85 -9.26 -24.50
N ILE A 606 18.84 -9.95 -23.34
CA ILE A 606 18.43 -11.36 -23.32
C ILE A 606 16.91 -11.55 -23.44
N ILE A 607 16.11 -10.56 -23.05
CA ILE A 607 14.66 -10.60 -23.27
C ILE A 607 14.35 -10.50 -24.76
N VAL A 608 15.02 -9.57 -25.46
CA VAL A 608 14.80 -9.32 -26.88
C VAL A 608 15.43 -10.40 -27.78
N HIS A 609 16.65 -10.86 -27.45
CA HIS A 609 17.43 -11.74 -28.34
C HIS A 609 17.47 -13.20 -27.86
N GLY A 610 16.98 -13.49 -26.64
CA GLY A 610 17.14 -14.79 -25.99
C GLY A 610 18.50 -14.99 -25.34
N GLY A 611 18.61 -16.04 -24.53
CA GLY A 611 19.84 -16.39 -23.82
C GLY A 611 20.92 -16.91 -24.76
N PRO A 612 22.10 -16.27 -24.85
CA PRO A 612 23.16 -16.69 -25.78
C PRO A 612 23.73 -18.07 -25.48
N VAL A 613 23.61 -18.57 -24.25
CA VAL A 613 24.13 -19.86 -23.81
C VAL A 613 23.03 -20.91 -23.77
N SER A 614 21.91 -20.61 -23.12
CA SER A 614 20.80 -21.54 -22.93
C SER A 614 19.94 -21.71 -24.19
N GLY A 615 19.80 -20.66 -25.00
CA GLY A 615 18.82 -20.57 -26.08
C GLY A 615 17.38 -20.33 -25.60
N ASN A 616 17.18 -20.05 -24.32
CA ASN A 616 15.87 -19.74 -23.75
C ASN A 616 15.39 -18.36 -24.20
N THR A 617 14.06 -18.19 -24.26
CA THR A 617 13.42 -16.88 -24.36
C THR A 617 13.06 -16.39 -22.98
N TYR A 618 13.20 -15.09 -22.75
CA TYR A 618 12.98 -14.46 -21.44
C TYR A 618 11.83 -13.47 -21.48
N ASP A 619 11.28 -13.17 -20.29
CA ASP A 619 10.31 -12.10 -20.12
C ASP A 619 10.49 -11.44 -18.74
N TRP A 620 10.06 -10.19 -18.62
CA TRP A 620 9.99 -9.47 -17.33
C TRP A 620 8.97 -10.08 -16.38
N TYR A 621 7.94 -10.68 -16.93
CA TYR A 621 6.81 -11.25 -16.20
C TYR A 621 6.75 -12.78 -16.41
N LYS A 622 5.91 -13.42 -15.61
CA LYS A 622 5.68 -14.86 -15.74
C LYS A 622 4.77 -15.16 -16.94
N VAL A 623 5.35 -15.43 -18.08
CA VAL A 623 4.66 -15.75 -19.32
C VAL A 623 4.86 -17.23 -19.69
N GLU A 624 3.80 -17.89 -20.17
CA GLU A 624 3.88 -19.30 -20.59
C GLU A 624 4.88 -19.49 -21.75
N GLY A 625 5.78 -20.43 -21.58
CA GLY A 625 6.81 -20.76 -22.60
C GLY A 625 8.02 -19.85 -22.60
N LYS A 626 8.11 -18.88 -21.70
CA LYS A 626 9.29 -18.05 -21.48
C LYS A 626 9.85 -18.22 -20.07
N GLU A 627 11.16 -18.01 -19.92
CA GLU A 627 11.80 -17.94 -18.61
C GLU A 627 11.50 -16.58 -17.97
N TYR A 628 11.04 -16.62 -16.72
CA TYR A 628 10.83 -15.43 -15.89
C TYR A 628 12.20 -14.95 -15.39
N LEU A 629 12.67 -13.80 -15.89
CA LEU A 629 14.03 -13.30 -15.64
C LEU A 629 14.31 -13.17 -14.13
N ASP A 630 15.43 -13.76 -13.70
CA ASP A 630 15.92 -13.74 -12.31
C ASP A 630 17.42 -13.48 -12.26
N MET A 631 17.83 -12.32 -11.75
CA MET A 631 19.22 -11.88 -11.66
C MET A 631 20.07 -12.74 -10.71
N ILE A 632 19.45 -13.53 -9.81
CA ILE A 632 20.18 -14.41 -8.87
C ILE A 632 20.18 -15.86 -9.31
N SER A 633 19.47 -16.22 -10.37
CA SER A 633 19.52 -17.55 -10.98
C SER A 633 20.87 -17.82 -11.65
N PRO A 634 21.58 -18.90 -11.31
CA PRO A 634 22.84 -19.23 -11.97
C PRO A 634 22.73 -19.44 -13.47
N ALA A 635 21.64 -20.05 -13.94
CA ALA A 635 21.40 -20.27 -15.38
C ALA A 635 21.20 -18.95 -16.13
N HIS A 636 20.41 -18.03 -15.59
CA HIS A 636 20.19 -16.71 -16.19
C HIS A 636 21.46 -15.84 -16.12
N THR A 637 22.25 -16.00 -15.06
CA THR A 637 23.54 -15.32 -14.91
C THR A 637 24.52 -15.71 -16.03
N GLU A 638 24.55 -16.98 -16.46
CA GLU A 638 25.39 -17.43 -17.58
C GLU A 638 25.01 -16.71 -18.88
N ASP A 639 23.71 -16.55 -19.16
CA ASP A 639 23.21 -15.82 -20.32
C ASP A 639 23.52 -14.32 -20.24
N LEU A 640 23.29 -13.69 -19.10
CA LEU A 640 23.58 -12.27 -18.87
C LEU A 640 25.10 -11.97 -19.02
N VAL A 641 25.97 -12.85 -18.51
CA VAL A 641 27.43 -12.74 -18.68
C VAL A 641 27.83 -12.90 -20.15
N ALA A 642 27.19 -13.81 -20.89
CA ALA A 642 27.46 -13.95 -22.30
C ALA A 642 26.98 -12.75 -23.12
N ALA A 643 25.80 -12.18 -22.76
CA ALA A 643 25.28 -10.98 -23.38
C ALA A 643 26.20 -9.77 -23.20
N VAL A 644 26.65 -9.49 -21.97
CA VAL A 644 27.60 -8.36 -21.73
C VAL A 644 28.95 -8.60 -22.43
N ALA A 645 29.41 -9.85 -22.54
CA ALA A 645 30.64 -10.17 -23.28
C ALA A 645 30.47 -9.91 -24.78
N GLU A 646 29.32 -10.22 -25.35
CA GLU A 646 28.99 -9.93 -26.74
C GLU A 646 28.93 -8.42 -27.00
N MET A 647 28.16 -7.67 -26.18
CA MET A 647 28.03 -6.21 -26.28
C MET A 647 29.41 -5.53 -26.14
N ARG A 648 30.22 -5.95 -25.17
CA ARG A 648 31.58 -5.45 -25.00
C ARG A 648 32.43 -5.68 -26.26
N ASN A 649 32.39 -6.87 -26.83
CA ASN A 649 33.21 -7.21 -28.01
C ASN A 649 32.79 -6.41 -29.24
N ARG A 650 31.51 -6.19 -29.44
CA ARG A 650 30.95 -5.34 -30.52
C ARG A 650 31.21 -3.85 -30.26
N GLY A 651 31.50 -3.45 -29.01
CA GLY A 651 31.62 -2.03 -28.63
C GLY A 651 30.26 -1.35 -28.60
N HIS A 652 29.22 -2.09 -28.20
CA HIS A 652 27.86 -1.62 -28.14
C HIS A 652 27.70 -0.45 -27.14
N VAL A 653 26.97 0.57 -27.55
CA VAL A 653 26.50 1.69 -26.73
C VAL A 653 25.01 1.84 -26.96
N PRO A 654 24.15 1.83 -25.93
CA PRO A 654 22.72 2.03 -26.12
C PRO A 654 22.38 3.31 -26.89
N ASP A 655 21.36 3.27 -27.71
CA ASP A 655 21.03 4.39 -28.60
C ASP A 655 20.76 5.69 -27.85
N CYS A 656 20.06 5.63 -26.73
CA CYS A 656 19.79 6.79 -25.86
C CYS A 656 21.03 7.41 -25.21
N LEU A 657 22.19 6.72 -25.23
CA LEU A 657 23.46 7.16 -24.61
C LEU A 657 24.57 7.46 -25.61
N LYS A 658 24.33 7.37 -26.92
CA LYS A 658 25.36 7.56 -27.96
C LYS A 658 26.08 8.91 -27.88
N ASP A 659 25.39 9.95 -27.43
CA ASP A 659 25.96 11.30 -27.34
C ASP A 659 26.76 11.54 -26.06
N THR A 660 26.62 10.68 -25.03
CA THR A 660 27.23 10.89 -23.69
C THR A 660 28.19 9.78 -23.30
N VAL A 661 28.00 8.58 -23.82
CA VAL A 661 28.82 7.40 -23.49
C VAL A 661 29.71 7.01 -24.66
N THR A 662 31.03 6.92 -24.40
CA THR A 662 31.99 6.41 -25.39
C THR A 662 32.05 4.88 -25.35
N VAL A 663 32.43 4.27 -26.48
CA VAL A 663 32.68 2.81 -26.58
C VAL A 663 33.67 2.32 -25.53
N VAL A 664 34.64 3.13 -25.13
CA VAL A 664 35.64 2.79 -24.11
C VAL A 664 34.96 2.69 -22.75
N LYS A 665 34.11 3.68 -22.41
CA LYS A 665 33.32 3.70 -21.16
C LYS A 665 32.34 2.52 -21.09
N ALA A 666 31.66 2.24 -22.20
CA ALA A 666 30.74 1.11 -22.30
C ALA A 666 31.44 -0.24 -22.08
N ARG A 667 32.56 -0.47 -22.76
CA ARG A 667 33.36 -1.69 -22.57
C ARG A 667 33.84 -1.87 -21.13
N ALA A 668 34.21 -0.78 -20.47
CA ALA A 668 34.63 -0.84 -19.07
C ALA A 668 33.49 -1.27 -18.16
N ARG A 669 32.27 -0.73 -18.35
CA ARG A 669 31.09 -1.09 -17.58
C ARG A 669 30.68 -2.55 -17.81
N TYR A 670 30.61 -3.03 -19.04
CA TYR A 670 30.34 -4.45 -19.35
C TYR A 670 31.40 -5.39 -18.73
N THR A 671 32.66 -4.96 -18.72
CA THR A 671 33.74 -5.74 -18.07
C THR A 671 33.55 -5.81 -16.55
N ALA A 672 33.11 -4.72 -15.92
CA ALA A 672 32.88 -4.68 -14.48
C ALA A 672 31.74 -5.64 -14.07
N ALA A 673 30.60 -5.62 -14.78
CA ALA A 673 29.49 -6.55 -14.56
C ALA A 673 29.91 -8.01 -14.75
N GLU A 674 30.66 -8.31 -15.83
CA GLU A 674 31.19 -9.67 -16.08
C GLU A 674 32.08 -10.15 -14.92
N LEU A 675 32.96 -9.28 -14.42
CA LEU A 675 33.86 -9.63 -13.31
C LEU A 675 33.09 -9.82 -11.99
N PHE A 676 32.08 -8.99 -11.72
CA PHE A 676 31.22 -9.12 -10.57
C PHE A 676 30.45 -10.45 -10.60
N ALA A 677 29.78 -10.76 -11.71
CA ALA A 677 29.01 -11.99 -11.86
C ALA A 677 29.90 -13.25 -11.73
N LYS A 678 31.09 -13.24 -12.32
CA LYS A 678 32.07 -14.34 -12.17
C LYS A 678 32.56 -14.51 -10.74
N LYS A 679 32.62 -13.44 -9.96
CA LYS A 679 33.06 -13.47 -8.57
C LYS A 679 31.98 -13.96 -7.62
N TYR A 680 30.74 -13.53 -7.80
CA TYR A 680 29.66 -13.75 -6.86
C TYR A 680 28.61 -14.78 -7.33
N GLY A 681 28.60 -15.13 -8.62
CA GLY A 681 27.73 -16.16 -9.18
C GLY A 681 26.31 -15.69 -9.51
N HIS A 682 26.07 -14.39 -9.55
CA HIS A 682 24.78 -13.78 -9.86
C HIS A 682 24.97 -12.41 -10.54
N PHE A 683 23.89 -11.85 -11.10
CA PHE A 683 23.93 -10.58 -11.84
C PHE A 683 23.22 -9.43 -11.08
N PHE A 684 22.87 -9.63 -9.81
CA PHE A 684 22.22 -8.62 -8.98
C PHE A 684 23.22 -7.54 -8.55
N ILE A 685 23.40 -6.55 -9.43
CA ILE A 685 24.31 -5.41 -9.30
C ILE A 685 23.47 -4.15 -9.13
N SER A 686 23.63 -3.45 -8.02
CA SER A 686 22.87 -2.26 -7.65
C SER A 686 23.71 -1.31 -6.80
N ASP A 687 23.11 -0.29 -6.17
CA ASP A 687 23.80 0.83 -5.51
C ASP A 687 23.55 0.92 -4.00
N GLY A 688 22.85 -0.06 -3.41
CA GLY A 688 22.44 0.00 -2.01
C GLY A 688 23.56 -0.24 -0.98
N PRO A 689 23.23 -0.11 0.31
CA PRO A 689 24.20 -0.24 1.40
C PRO A 689 24.70 -1.66 1.65
N PHE A 690 24.02 -2.65 1.14
CA PHE A 690 24.44 -4.05 1.14
C PHE A 690 24.47 -4.61 -0.29
N PHE A 691 25.28 -5.67 -0.48
CA PHE A 691 25.23 -6.46 -1.71
C PHE A 691 25.07 -7.93 -1.38
N LEU A 692 24.46 -8.67 -2.29
CA LEU A 692 24.34 -10.11 -2.20
C LEU A 692 25.73 -10.74 -2.39
N LYS A 693 26.26 -11.35 -1.33
CA LYS A 693 27.58 -12.01 -1.35
C LYS A 693 27.49 -13.48 -1.69
N GLU A 694 26.45 -14.15 -1.18
CA GLU A 694 26.25 -15.59 -1.32
C GLU A 694 24.75 -15.92 -1.26
N TYR A 695 24.32 -16.78 -2.15
CA TYR A 695 22.97 -17.34 -2.15
C TYR A 695 23.06 -18.85 -2.40
N ASN A 696 22.49 -19.65 -1.52
CA ASN A 696 22.48 -21.10 -1.63
C ASN A 696 21.04 -21.59 -1.78
N THR A 697 20.75 -22.22 -2.93
CA THR A 697 19.42 -22.73 -3.26
C THR A 697 19.13 -24.13 -2.71
N GLN A 698 20.17 -24.89 -2.35
CA GLN A 698 20.02 -26.26 -1.84
C GLN A 698 19.77 -26.28 -0.33
N VAL A 699 20.46 -25.41 0.40
CA VAL A 699 20.18 -25.10 1.80
C VAL A 699 19.80 -23.63 1.83
N PRO A 700 18.51 -23.28 1.91
CA PRO A 700 18.07 -21.91 1.69
C PRO A 700 18.67 -20.95 2.71
N TYR A 701 19.75 -20.28 2.34
CA TYR A 701 20.29 -19.14 3.06
C TYR A 701 20.88 -18.11 2.11
N MET A 702 20.97 -16.89 2.59
CA MET A 702 21.52 -15.76 1.86
C MET A 702 22.42 -14.95 2.79
N ILE A 703 23.53 -14.45 2.27
CA ILE A 703 24.43 -13.54 2.96
C ILE A 703 24.49 -12.22 2.23
N LEU A 704 24.06 -11.16 2.90
CA LEU A 704 24.32 -9.80 2.46
C LEU A 704 25.52 -9.25 3.22
N GLU A 705 26.44 -8.61 2.49
CA GLU A 705 27.62 -7.95 3.06
C GLU A 705 27.55 -6.45 2.84
N ALA A 706 27.93 -5.67 3.84
CA ALA A 706 27.89 -4.22 3.75
C ALA A 706 28.77 -3.70 2.62
N PHE A 707 28.21 -2.89 1.75
CA PHE A 707 28.94 -2.15 0.74
C PHE A 707 29.51 -0.89 1.35
N ARG A 708 30.84 -0.83 1.47
CA ARG A 708 31.53 0.28 2.10
C ARG A 708 32.40 0.99 1.09
N ASP A 709 31.84 2.03 0.50
CA ASP A 709 32.56 2.90 -0.43
C ASP A 709 32.46 4.36 0.02
N GLU A 710 33.51 5.11 -0.16
CA GLU A 710 33.57 6.52 0.23
C GLU A 710 32.57 7.41 -0.50
N THR A 711 32.11 6.99 -1.68
CA THR A 711 31.12 7.71 -2.47
C THR A 711 29.69 7.50 -1.98
N TYR A 712 29.43 6.48 -1.15
CA TYR A 712 28.09 6.25 -0.62
C TYR A 712 27.66 7.44 0.27
N PRO A 713 26.46 8.04 0.07
CA PRO A 713 26.15 9.33 0.71
C PRO A 713 25.99 9.24 2.24
N PHE A 714 25.54 8.11 2.77
CA PHE A 714 25.10 8.01 4.16
C PHE A 714 26.12 7.26 5.04
N GLY A 715 26.22 7.69 6.31
CA GLY A 715 26.91 6.96 7.37
C GLY A 715 25.97 6.05 8.16
N PRO A 716 26.52 5.20 9.04
CA PRO A 716 25.75 4.17 9.75
C PRO A 716 24.63 4.68 10.66
N ASP A 717 24.74 5.93 11.12
CA ASP A 717 23.78 6.50 12.06
C ASP A 717 22.77 7.46 11.40
N TYR A 718 22.96 7.74 10.10
CA TYR A 718 22.22 8.80 9.42
C TYR A 718 20.70 8.58 9.48
N TRP A 719 20.23 7.44 9.00
CA TRP A 719 18.79 7.14 8.91
C TRP A 719 18.20 6.81 10.28
N TYR A 720 18.93 6.08 11.13
CA TYR A 720 18.49 5.81 12.49
C TYR A 720 18.21 7.10 13.27
N ASN A 721 19.13 8.06 13.21
CA ASN A 721 18.96 9.34 13.90
C ASN A 721 17.85 10.23 13.29
N LYS A 722 17.56 10.04 11.99
CA LYS A 722 16.50 10.78 11.31
C LYS A 722 15.11 10.27 11.69
N PHE A 723 14.98 8.99 11.97
CA PHE A 723 13.73 8.31 12.27
C PHE A 723 13.72 7.74 13.69
N THR A 724 13.86 8.60 14.71
CA THR A 724 13.55 8.17 16.07
C THR A 724 12.08 7.80 16.09
N LEU A 725 11.79 6.53 16.34
CA LEU A 725 10.43 6.01 16.30
C LEU A 725 9.69 6.45 17.56
N ILE A 726 8.80 7.41 17.37
CA ILE A 726 7.94 7.94 18.39
C ILE A 726 6.51 7.56 18.03
N ARG A 727 5.79 6.97 18.98
CA ARG A 727 4.37 6.72 18.89
C ARG A 727 3.65 7.52 19.96
N GLU A 728 2.54 8.13 19.59
CA GLU A 728 1.65 8.77 20.53
C GLU A 728 0.68 7.73 21.10
N LYS A 729 0.67 7.55 22.41
CA LYS A 729 -0.17 6.59 23.12
C LYS A 729 -1.21 7.32 23.96
N ILE A 730 -2.46 6.92 23.85
CA ILE A 730 -3.53 7.42 24.71
C ILE A 730 -3.58 6.57 25.98
N ASP A 731 -3.16 7.15 27.11
CA ASP A 731 -3.22 6.47 28.40
C ASP A 731 -4.63 6.51 29.02
N LYS A 732 -5.38 7.59 28.77
CA LYS A 732 -6.69 7.81 29.37
C LYS A 732 -7.47 8.89 28.64
N ILE A 733 -8.77 8.70 28.50
CA ILE A 733 -9.75 9.75 28.24
C ILE A 733 -10.41 10.09 29.58
N GLU A 734 -10.57 11.35 29.88
CA GLU A 734 -11.27 11.84 31.08
C GLU A 734 -12.41 12.76 30.67
N ALA A 735 -13.63 12.31 30.86
CA ALA A 735 -14.87 13.03 30.62
C ALA A 735 -15.86 12.74 31.78
N PRO A 736 -16.88 13.59 32.00
CA PRO A 736 -17.93 13.27 32.97
C PRO A 736 -18.68 11.99 32.53
N ALA A 737 -18.95 11.09 33.48
CA ALA A 737 -19.71 9.87 33.20
C ALA A 737 -21.15 10.16 32.73
N THR A 738 -21.69 11.33 33.12
CA THR A 738 -23.01 11.80 32.64
C THR A 738 -22.91 13.28 32.32
N ALA A 739 -23.55 13.70 31.26
CA ALA A 739 -23.67 15.10 30.86
C ALA A 739 -25.12 15.42 30.48
N GLN A 740 -25.54 16.64 30.68
CA GLN A 740 -26.85 17.10 30.24
C GLN A 740 -26.77 17.64 28.82
N ALA A 741 -27.65 17.19 27.95
CA ALA A 741 -27.77 17.72 26.60
C ALA A 741 -27.97 19.24 26.59
N GLY A 742 -27.21 19.95 25.76
CA GLY A 742 -27.22 21.41 25.72
C GLY A 742 -26.21 22.10 26.63
N ASN A 743 -25.46 21.37 27.46
CA ASN A 743 -24.35 21.91 28.26
C ASN A 743 -23.00 21.55 27.62
N ASP A 744 -22.01 22.42 27.82
CA ASP A 744 -20.64 22.15 27.37
C ASP A 744 -20.03 20.96 28.10
N ILE A 745 -19.27 20.14 27.42
CA ILE A 745 -18.61 18.95 27.96
C ILE A 745 -17.11 19.10 27.75
N THR A 746 -16.37 19.21 28.85
CA THR A 746 -14.91 19.21 28.80
C THR A 746 -14.37 17.79 28.75
N VAL A 747 -13.57 17.48 27.73
CA VAL A 747 -12.88 16.19 27.55
C VAL A 747 -11.37 16.42 27.62
N LYS A 748 -10.69 15.63 28.47
CA LYS A 748 -9.23 15.63 28.58
C LYS A 748 -8.71 14.27 28.09
N ILE A 749 -7.67 14.32 27.28
CA ILE A 749 -6.99 13.16 26.75
C ILE A 749 -5.55 13.18 27.26
N TYR A 750 -5.15 12.12 27.94
CA TYR A 750 -3.80 11.96 28.46
C TYR A 750 -2.99 11.17 27.43
N VAL A 751 -1.92 11.79 26.92
CA VAL A 751 -1.11 11.25 25.83
C VAL A 751 0.35 11.21 26.21
N THR A 752 0.95 10.06 26.00
CA THR A 752 2.36 9.79 26.26
C THR A 752 3.07 9.54 24.94
N GLU A 753 4.16 10.25 24.70
CA GLU A 753 5.10 9.97 23.62
C GLU A 753 5.95 8.74 24.04
N VAL A 754 5.96 7.71 23.22
CA VAL A 754 6.63 6.44 23.47
C VAL A 754 7.74 6.23 22.45
N GLU A 755 9.00 6.24 22.90
CA GLU A 755 10.15 5.74 22.14
C GLU A 755 10.27 4.25 22.46
N GLU A 756 10.04 3.37 21.49
CA GLU A 756 9.86 1.94 21.77
C GLU A 756 11.16 1.13 21.84
N PHE A 757 12.25 1.60 21.26
CA PHE A 757 13.47 0.79 21.10
C PHE A 757 14.76 1.57 21.43
N PRO A 758 15.81 0.95 21.98
CA PRO A 758 15.95 -0.44 22.45
C PRO A 758 15.17 -0.72 23.73
N GLU A 759 14.99 0.27 24.57
CA GLU A 759 14.18 0.23 25.78
C GLU A 759 13.05 1.25 25.65
N GLU A 760 11.87 0.84 26.03
CA GLU A 760 10.72 1.71 26.01
C GLU A 760 10.93 2.91 26.96
N LYS A 761 10.90 4.11 26.38
CA LYS A 761 10.92 5.37 27.10
C LYS A 761 9.60 6.09 26.91
N GLN A 762 8.99 6.49 27.98
CA GLN A 762 7.73 7.21 27.97
C GLN A 762 7.94 8.60 28.54
N VAL A 763 7.47 9.62 27.82
CA VAL A 763 7.45 11.01 28.28
C VAL A 763 6.08 11.62 27.97
N PRO A 764 5.58 12.56 28.80
CA PRO A 764 4.34 13.27 28.47
C PRO A 764 4.45 13.94 27.10
N SER A 765 3.51 13.69 26.19
CA SER A 765 3.54 14.27 24.85
C SER A 765 3.27 15.78 24.90
N GLU A 766 4.00 16.54 24.12
CA GLU A 766 3.80 17.98 23.92
C GLU A 766 3.44 18.34 22.46
N LYS A 767 3.41 17.35 21.55
CA LYS A 767 3.29 17.61 20.12
C LYS A 767 2.21 16.79 19.43
N ALA A 768 1.57 15.86 20.14
CA ALA A 768 0.57 14.99 19.54
C ALA A 768 -0.52 15.77 18.82
N TYR A 769 -0.92 15.28 17.65
CA TYR A 769 -2.17 15.66 17.01
C TYR A 769 -3.28 14.79 17.60
N VAL A 770 -4.18 15.40 18.38
CA VAL A 770 -5.26 14.67 19.07
C VAL A 770 -6.61 15.12 18.51
N TYR A 771 -7.28 14.21 17.80
CA TYR A 771 -8.59 14.43 17.21
C TYR A 771 -9.66 13.68 18.00
N VAL A 772 -10.79 14.34 18.29
CA VAL A 772 -11.84 13.82 19.15
C VAL A 772 -13.20 13.94 18.47
N THR A 773 -13.98 12.86 18.51
CA THR A 773 -15.39 12.84 18.11
C THR A 773 -16.30 12.49 19.29
N LEU A 774 -17.55 12.92 19.24
CA LEU A 774 -18.66 12.42 20.03
C LEU A 774 -19.66 11.75 19.10
N GLU A 775 -19.95 10.48 19.32
CA GLU A 775 -20.80 9.63 18.49
C GLU A 775 -22.07 9.25 19.29
N SER A 776 -23.23 9.31 18.63
CA SER A 776 -24.51 8.93 19.22
C SER A 776 -24.62 7.41 19.42
N PRO A 777 -25.64 6.89 20.16
CA PRO A 777 -25.88 5.44 20.28
C PRO A 777 -26.06 4.72 18.93
N GLU A 778 -26.48 5.44 17.90
CA GLU A 778 -26.60 4.94 16.53
C GLU A 778 -25.30 5.07 15.72
N GLY A 779 -24.20 5.50 16.35
CA GLY A 779 -22.92 5.71 15.71
C GLY A 779 -22.79 7.03 14.95
N LYS A 780 -23.78 7.92 15.00
CA LYS A 780 -23.74 9.20 14.29
C LYS A 780 -22.83 10.20 15.01
N LYS A 781 -21.90 10.78 14.26
CA LYS A 781 -21.02 11.85 14.75
C LYS A 781 -21.81 13.13 15.02
N VAL A 782 -21.84 13.57 16.28
CA VAL A 782 -22.53 14.79 16.75
C VAL A 782 -21.57 15.93 17.05
N PHE A 783 -20.28 15.61 17.20
CA PHE A 783 -19.20 16.59 17.39
C PHE A 783 -17.88 16.04 16.86
N GLU A 784 -17.05 16.94 16.36
CA GLU A 784 -15.64 16.68 16.07
C GLU A 784 -14.79 17.91 16.36
N GLY A 785 -13.52 17.67 16.77
CA GLY A 785 -12.59 18.75 17.04
C GLY A 785 -11.20 18.29 17.40
N VAL A 786 -10.22 19.17 17.24
CA VAL A 786 -8.82 18.93 17.63
C VAL A 786 -8.61 19.43 19.05
N ALA A 787 -8.09 18.57 19.92
CA ALA A 787 -7.78 18.92 21.31
C ALA A 787 -6.48 19.74 21.37
N SER A 788 -6.47 20.76 22.23
CA SER A 788 -5.32 21.63 22.45
C SER A 788 -4.51 21.20 23.66
N LEU A 789 -3.19 21.31 23.58
CA LEU A 789 -2.29 21.05 24.72
C LEU A 789 -2.54 22.04 25.85
N VAL A 790 -2.87 21.57 27.07
CA VAL A 790 -3.08 22.41 28.28
C VAL A 790 -1.95 22.25 29.29
N SER A 791 -1.28 21.11 29.30
CA SER A 791 -0.03 20.86 30.05
C SER A 791 0.67 19.64 29.42
N PRO A 792 1.97 19.42 29.70
CA PRO A 792 2.67 18.24 29.15
C PRO A 792 1.87 16.96 29.36
N GLY A 793 1.57 16.25 28.26
CA GLY A 793 0.79 15.02 28.25
C GLY A 793 -0.73 15.19 28.41
N VAL A 794 -1.27 16.39 28.48
CA VAL A 794 -2.71 16.61 28.67
C VAL A 794 -3.25 17.51 27.56
N PHE A 795 -4.09 16.94 26.72
CA PHE A 795 -4.81 17.63 25.66
C PHE A 795 -6.29 17.80 26.07
N GLN A 796 -6.90 18.91 25.71
CA GLN A 796 -8.27 19.22 26.07
C GLN A 796 -9.06 19.71 24.87
N VAL A 797 -10.30 19.24 24.77
CA VAL A 797 -11.29 19.76 23.83
C VAL A 797 -12.58 20.06 24.60
N GLU A 798 -13.30 21.07 24.19
CA GLU A 798 -14.61 21.40 24.71
C GLU A 798 -15.67 21.09 23.65
N ILE A 799 -16.56 20.14 23.96
CA ILE A 799 -17.71 19.81 23.15
C ILE A 799 -18.78 20.83 23.50
N PRO A 800 -19.12 21.75 22.59
CA PRO A 800 -20.07 22.81 22.91
C PRO A 800 -21.49 22.24 23.11
N GLY A 801 -22.24 22.81 24.07
CA GLY A 801 -23.62 22.39 24.33
C GLY A 801 -24.52 22.44 23.10
N SER A 802 -24.20 23.29 22.13
CA SER A 802 -24.92 23.33 20.86
C SER A 802 -24.83 22.03 20.06
N ALA A 803 -23.75 21.27 20.19
CA ALA A 803 -23.57 19.97 19.50
C ALA A 803 -24.50 18.90 20.10
N THR A 804 -24.75 18.95 21.40
CA THR A 804 -25.60 17.99 22.12
C THR A 804 -27.06 18.45 22.30
N ALA A 805 -27.35 19.72 22.01
CA ALA A 805 -28.69 20.28 22.14
C ALA A 805 -29.69 19.57 21.23
N GLY A 806 -30.75 19.00 21.81
CA GLY A 806 -31.80 18.28 21.07
C GLY A 806 -31.42 16.84 20.67
N GLN A 807 -30.24 16.39 21.07
CA GLN A 807 -29.88 14.98 20.93
C GLN A 807 -30.68 14.10 21.91
N PRO A 808 -31.04 12.85 21.55
CA PRO A 808 -31.78 11.95 22.45
C PRO A 808 -30.93 11.56 23.68
N GLU A 809 -31.61 11.17 24.76
CA GLU A 809 -30.95 10.54 25.91
C GLU A 809 -30.37 9.19 25.49
N GLY A 810 -29.15 8.87 25.96
CA GLY A 810 -28.53 7.60 25.65
C GLY A 810 -27.03 7.53 26.01
N SER A 811 -26.41 6.39 25.68
CA SER A 811 -24.96 6.23 25.81
C SER A 811 -24.30 6.73 24.55
N TYR A 812 -23.44 7.73 24.67
CA TYR A 812 -22.65 8.34 23.60
C TYR A 812 -21.20 7.91 23.74
N THR A 813 -20.51 7.75 22.62
CA THR A 813 -19.10 7.36 22.62
C THR A 813 -18.22 8.56 22.29
N ILE A 814 -17.32 8.91 23.22
CA ILE A 814 -16.19 9.78 22.92
C ILE A 814 -15.11 8.91 22.31
N ARG A 815 -14.69 9.23 21.09
CA ARG A 815 -13.58 8.58 20.39
C ARG A 815 -12.45 9.58 20.25
N ALA A 816 -11.25 9.24 20.72
CA ALA A 816 -10.05 10.03 20.55
C ALA A 816 -9.02 9.26 19.72
N SER A 817 -8.34 9.95 18.82
CA SER A 817 -7.18 9.45 18.10
C SER A 817 -5.98 10.36 18.34
N ALA A 818 -4.81 9.77 18.61
CA ALA A 818 -3.56 10.49 18.83
C ALA A 818 -2.50 10.03 17.83
N ALA A 819 -1.88 10.97 17.15
CA ALA A 819 -0.87 10.73 16.13
C ALA A 819 0.28 11.73 16.28
N VAL A 820 1.45 11.45 15.68
CA VAL A 820 2.62 12.34 15.68
C VAL A 820 2.39 13.64 14.88
N SER A 821 1.44 13.62 13.95
CA SER A 821 1.02 14.77 13.15
C SER A 821 -0.36 14.51 12.54
N GLU A 822 -0.96 15.54 11.93
CA GLU A 822 -2.21 15.39 11.18
C GLU A 822 -2.08 14.46 9.96
N THR A 823 -0.91 14.41 9.37
CA THR A 823 -0.60 13.59 8.18
C THR A 823 0.13 12.29 8.50
N ALA A 824 0.11 11.85 9.77
CA ALA A 824 0.74 10.60 10.17
C ALA A 824 0.12 9.40 9.45
N ALA A 825 0.92 8.35 9.26
CA ALA A 825 0.45 7.07 8.70
C ALA A 825 -0.35 6.24 9.73
N TYR A 826 -0.15 6.50 11.02
CA TYR A 826 -0.76 5.76 12.12
C TYR A 826 -1.27 6.68 13.22
N ALA A 827 -2.42 6.36 13.80
CA ALA A 827 -2.95 6.98 14.99
C ALA A 827 -3.40 5.92 16.01
N GLU A 828 -3.04 6.12 17.27
CA GLU A 828 -3.61 5.33 18.37
C GLU A 828 -5.04 5.79 18.65
N ILE A 829 -5.98 4.85 18.80
CA ILE A 829 -7.40 5.13 19.02
C ILE A 829 -7.81 4.63 20.40
N SER A 830 -8.60 5.42 21.12
CA SER A 830 -9.23 5.06 22.38
C SER A 830 -10.65 5.59 22.44
N THR A 831 -11.53 4.91 23.21
CA THR A 831 -12.93 5.29 23.34
C THR A 831 -13.34 5.33 24.81
N GLN A 832 -14.32 6.19 25.13
CA GLN A 832 -14.97 6.28 26.44
C GLN A 832 -16.45 6.55 26.28
N GLU A 833 -17.31 5.80 26.97
CA GLU A 833 -18.74 6.06 27.02
C GLU A 833 -19.09 7.21 27.98
N ILE A 834 -20.13 7.98 27.61
CA ILE A 834 -20.72 9.05 28.39
C ILE A 834 -22.26 8.97 28.24
N ILE A 835 -23.00 9.11 29.34
CA ILE A 835 -24.46 9.13 29.28
C ILE A 835 -24.96 10.57 29.13
N LEU A 836 -25.66 10.86 28.03
CA LEU A 836 -26.38 12.10 27.81
C LEU A 836 -27.77 12.00 28.43
N THR A 837 -28.13 13.00 29.23
CA THR A 837 -29.45 13.11 29.85
C THR A 837 -30.21 14.30 29.27
N ALA A 838 -31.54 14.25 29.24
CA ALA A 838 -32.33 15.37 28.79
C ALA A 838 -32.15 16.63 29.72
N PRO A 839 -32.30 17.83 29.16
CA PRO A 839 -32.43 19.03 29.99
C PRO A 839 -33.67 18.90 30.91
N PRO A 840 -33.61 19.44 32.14
CA PRO A 840 -34.77 19.43 33.04
C PRO A 840 -35.95 20.08 32.33
N VAL A 841 -37.07 19.35 32.28
CA VAL A 841 -38.30 19.95 31.75
C VAL A 841 -38.66 21.13 32.61
N THR A 842 -38.50 22.32 32.11
CA THR A 842 -39.01 23.52 32.76
C THR A 842 -40.52 23.39 32.68
N GLU A 843 -41.16 23.04 33.81
CA GLU A 843 -42.60 23.05 33.91
C GLU A 843 -43.11 24.42 33.52
N THR A 844 -43.69 24.52 32.35
CA THR A 844 -44.41 25.74 31.96
C THR A 844 -45.58 25.90 32.96
N PRO A 845 -45.68 27.00 33.67
CA PRO A 845 -46.79 27.18 34.63
C PRO A 845 -48.12 26.92 33.94
N THR A 846 -48.91 25.99 34.48
CA THR A 846 -50.23 25.60 33.97
C THR A 846 -51.05 26.87 33.81
N PRO A 847 -51.55 27.20 32.62
CA PRO A 847 -52.40 28.38 32.45
C PRO A 847 -53.70 28.13 33.21
N THR A 848 -54.07 29.07 34.02
CA THR A 848 -55.36 29.13 34.72
C THR A 848 -56.49 28.97 33.70
N PRO A 849 -57.53 28.15 33.95
CA PRO A 849 -58.59 27.91 32.99
C PRO A 849 -59.39 29.21 32.74
N THR A 850 -59.25 29.76 31.56
CA THR A 850 -60.12 30.80 31.00
C THR A 850 -61.34 30.22 30.39
N ALA A 851 -62.53 30.75 30.70
CA ALA A 851 -63.83 30.27 30.33
C ALA A 851 -64.05 30.11 28.84
N THR A 852 -64.71 29.01 28.47
CA THR A 852 -65.12 28.56 27.13
C THR A 852 -66.04 29.59 26.44
N PRO A 853 -65.72 30.07 25.22
CA PRO A 853 -66.76 30.65 24.38
C PRO A 853 -67.34 29.64 23.45
N SER A 854 -68.63 29.80 23.16
CA SER A 854 -69.60 29.06 22.40
C SER A 854 -69.17 28.89 20.91
N PRO A 855 -69.64 27.81 20.21
CA PRO A 855 -69.13 27.49 18.84
C PRO A 855 -69.79 28.41 17.77
N THR A 856 -68.94 28.86 16.85
CA THR A 856 -69.34 29.52 15.58
C THR A 856 -69.19 28.58 14.40
N PRO A 857 -70.03 28.63 13.37
CA PRO A 857 -70.30 27.53 12.42
C PRO A 857 -69.20 27.36 11.36
N THR A 858 -69.06 26.11 10.94
CA THR A 858 -68.24 25.50 9.92
C THR A 858 -68.36 26.19 8.56
N ALA A 859 -67.24 26.59 7.97
CA ALA A 859 -67.14 26.99 6.56
C ALA A 859 -66.68 25.80 5.68
N THR A 860 -67.34 25.67 4.54
CA THR A 860 -67.18 24.64 3.50
C THR A 860 -65.81 24.70 2.80
N PRO A 861 -65.18 23.58 2.44
CA PRO A 861 -63.87 23.58 1.78
C PRO A 861 -64.00 24.01 0.29
N SER A 862 -63.02 24.81 -0.13
CA SER A 862 -62.79 25.21 -1.52
C SER A 862 -61.96 24.16 -2.27
N PRO A 863 -62.12 23.98 -3.60
CA PRO A 863 -61.62 22.84 -4.33
C PRO A 863 -60.12 22.96 -4.66
N THR A 864 -59.49 21.78 -4.66
CA THR A 864 -58.08 21.50 -5.04
C THR A 864 -57.86 21.87 -6.49
N PRO A 865 -56.69 22.52 -6.85
CA PRO A 865 -56.33 22.73 -8.23
C PRO A 865 -55.73 21.44 -8.88
N SER A 866 -56.14 21.26 -10.13
CA SER A 866 -55.74 20.15 -11.01
C SER A 866 -54.25 20.20 -11.40
N PRO A 867 -53.58 19.07 -11.64
CA PRO A 867 -52.16 19.06 -11.98
C PRO A 867 -51.86 19.52 -13.37
N THR A 868 -50.77 20.23 -13.52
CA THR A 868 -50.19 20.72 -14.80
C THR A 868 -49.54 19.52 -15.55
N PRO A 869 -49.69 19.41 -16.87
CA PRO A 869 -49.18 18.30 -17.64
C PRO A 869 -47.64 18.32 -17.73
N THR A 870 -47.05 17.12 -17.51
CA THR A 870 -45.65 16.84 -17.66
C THR A 870 -45.22 16.89 -19.12
N ALA A 871 -44.11 17.59 -19.41
CA ALA A 871 -43.55 17.68 -20.74
C ALA A 871 -42.89 16.35 -21.14
N THR A 872 -43.10 15.93 -22.36
CA THR A 872 -42.48 14.76 -23.00
C THR A 872 -41.00 15.01 -23.26
N PRO A 873 -40.09 14.08 -22.94
CA PRO A 873 -38.69 14.22 -23.28
C PRO A 873 -38.43 14.05 -24.77
N SER A 874 -37.57 14.90 -25.31
CA SER A 874 -37.06 14.88 -26.67
C SER A 874 -36.07 13.70 -26.88
N PRO A 875 -35.95 13.11 -28.07
CA PRO A 875 -35.15 11.91 -28.26
C PRO A 875 -33.64 12.20 -28.20
N THR A 876 -32.94 11.39 -27.45
CA THR A 876 -31.49 11.35 -27.31
C THR A 876 -30.81 10.93 -28.62
N PRO A 877 -29.72 11.52 -29.07
CA PRO A 877 -28.94 11.03 -30.20
C PRO A 877 -28.21 9.73 -29.84
N LYS A 878 -28.14 8.80 -30.78
CA LYS A 878 -27.37 7.54 -30.64
C LYS A 878 -25.89 7.81 -30.44
N PRO A 879 -25.23 7.11 -29.52
CA PRO A 879 -23.80 7.23 -29.33
C PRO A 879 -23.04 6.64 -30.52
N THR A 880 -22.08 7.39 -31.02
CA THR A 880 -21.08 6.95 -31.98
C THR A 880 -20.05 6.11 -31.24
N ASN A 881 -19.73 4.92 -31.75
CA ASN A 881 -18.76 3.98 -31.21
C ASN A 881 -17.35 4.59 -31.10
N TRP A 882 -17.07 5.25 -29.99
CA TRP A 882 -15.72 5.61 -29.52
C TRP A 882 -15.24 4.62 -28.42
N ALA A 883 -16.09 3.67 -28.05
CA ALA A 883 -15.80 2.71 -26.97
C ALA A 883 -14.75 1.63 -27.31
N LEU A 884 -14.41 1.47 -28.60
CA LEU A 884 -13.41 0.46 -29.03
C LEU A 884 -11.96 1.01 -29.16
N ILE A 885 -11.80 2.35 -29.14
CA ILE A 885 -10.46 2.96 -29.19
C ILE A 885 -10.07 3.53 -27.82
N GLY A 886 -11.04 4.01 -27.02
CA GLY A 886 -10.79 4.50 -25.66
C GLY A 886 -10.61 3.38 -24.63
N GLY A 887 -11.27 2.24 -24.81
CA GLY A 887 -11.20 1.12 -23.86
C GLY A 887 -9.81 0.46 -23.79
N ALA A 888 -9.15 0.30 -24.91
CA ALA A 888 -7.79 -0.26 -24.96
C ALA A 888 -6.75 0.70 -24.34
N ILE A 889 -6.90 1.99 -24.54
CA ILE A 889 -5.94 3.00 -24.05
C ILE A 889 -6.06 3.21 -22.53
N VAL A 890 -7.27 3.16 -21.97
CA VAL A 890 -7.53 3.39 -20.54
C VAL A 890 -7.13 2.18 -19.68
N ILE A 891 -7.26 0.98 -20.20
CA ILE A 891 -6.93 -0.27 -19.47
C ILE A 891 -5.41 -0.43 -19.32
N ILE A 892 -4.68 0.04 -20.29
CA ILE A 892 -3.22 -0.02 -20.36
C ILE A 892 -2.54 0.94 -19.36
N ILE A 893 -3.24 1.99 -18.94
CA ILE A 893 -2.70 3.15 -18.19
C ILE A 893 -2.37 2.86 -16.73
N ILE A 894 -2.94 1.85 -16.16
CA ILE A 894 -3.19 1.83 -14.73
C ILE A 894 -2.51 0.73 -13.96
N ILE A 895 -2.22 -0.40 -14.57
CA ILE A 895 -1.36 -1.40 -13.92
C ILE A 895 0.04 -0.81 -13.60
N ALA A 896 0.46 0.26 -14.25
CA ALA A 896 1.77 0.86 -14.20
C ALA A 896 2.01 1.98 -13.22
N VAL A 897 1.02 2.80 -13.02
CA VAL A 897 1.06 3.68 -11.85
C VAL A 897 1.04 2.79 -10.60
N VAL A 898 0.38 1.62 -10.70
CA VAL A 898 0.37 0.62 -9.62
C VAL A 898 1.68 -0.10 -9.46
N VAL A 899 2.33 -0.53 -10.53
CA VAL A 899 3.64 -1.19 -10.40
C VAL A 899 4.70 -0.19 -9.97
N LEU A 900 4.73 1.04 -10.51
CA LEU A 900 5.62 2.08 -10.02
C LEU A 900 5.22 2.59 -8.62
N PHE A 901 3.91 2.75 -8.35
CA PHE A 901 3.45 3.21 -7.04
C PHE A 901 3.49 2.09 -6.00
N VAL A 902 3.30 0.83 -6.40
CA VAL A 902 3.48 -0.35 -5.55
C VAL A 902 4.95 -0.74 -5.45
N MET A 903 5.73 -0.61 -6.50
CA MET A 903 7.19 -0.70 -6.40
C MET A 903 7.77 0.47 -5.59
N ARG A 904 7.09 1.61 -5.51
CA ARG A 904 7.43 2.74 -4.64
C ARG A 904 6.78 2.68 -3.26
N ARG A 905 5.73 1.86 -3.05
CA ARG A 905 5.03 1.74 -1.75
C ARG A 905 5.21 0.37 -1.07
N LYS A 906 5.85 -0.60 -1.73
CA LYS A 906 6.19 -1.87 -1.07
C LYS A 906 7.62 -1.87 -0.59
#